data_c0dfe0ac95ac6cb95db49885a2a991b7
#
_entry.id   c0dfe0ac95ac6cb95db49885a2a991b7
#
_cell.length_a   1.000
_cell.length_b   1.000
_cell.length_c   1.000
_cell.angle_alpha   90.00
_cell.angle_beta   90.00
_cell.angle_gamma   90.00
#
_symmetry.space_group_name_H-M   'P 1'
#
loop_
_entity.id
_entity.type
_entity.pdbx_description
1 polymer ?
#
loop_
_entity_poly.entity_id
_entity_poly.type
_entity_poly.pdbx_seq_one_letter_code
_entity_poly.pdbx_strand_id
1 'polypeptide(L)'
;LSYGDDITEGIPYTLSNPAGSTNFQATGVSYDIAINGLPFFLAASDDSPYRRVTAQYRKQQYDQTREAGEQSLTGWWFRSQSSFHLGQGIKYFEPAQDESLRFQYTESKGLDVWTKGQVSLIYDAEPTHVTETAIQSNDRPGQFLRSIKWTKNSNDYNGCLMLDGYDIDKIYATITSSVTNKALTSNVATLTTSAAHGFSTGMSVVVSGVDATFNGTYTITAIGSTTTFSYAKTASNVTSTAATGTASSSVTHFQDYAASGAYKVYAYCDDGVYAYWIALIDDAGTDKTAMYKKLLTDDATVSATEMFKTTSIVVSDAVMEFTKERIVACINNKVFEISTTASALPTAVYTHPVDDFTYTSITSSGAAIYVTGYSGSQSNIQKFTLASNGTMPTLTSAITAAEMPSGERIFRIYYYLGYMLIGTDKGLRVAAVSDDGSLAYGPLVFESEQPVYDFAARDRYVWCATNVDGAPGTTRVDLGTQIAPLVFPYAWDTYYFPETAGSRITGRYTTACAFLNGTDRLAFTTNYDATDGSVYIESDTDFVYQGELRTGFVRYNTLEGKIFKLLTPRIDTTNGGLNIYSIAYDETEYSVGSFAQESTVQEIGIPYPVGAQEYLGFKFVLTRSTTSNAAGPLFTGYQLKSLPAVPRQRLIQYPLFCYDHESDKFGVEVGYEGSAWDRMQQLEAVENAGDTIRIEDFRTGESYIGLIEEMDFINRTPQDKRFTGFGGTLVVTIRSV
;
A
#
# COMPACT_ATOMS: atom_id res chain seq x y z
N LEU A 1 54.34 -33.03 -13.53
CA LEU A 1 54.12 -32.17 -14.69
C LEU A 1 52.64 -31.78 -14.71
N SER A 2 52.35 -30.50 -14.48
CA SER A 2 50.99 -29.97 -14.66
C SER A 2 50.79 -29.80 -16.15
N TYR A 3 49.96 -30.60 -16.75
CA TYR A 3 49.50 -30.43 -18.13
C TYR A 3 48.43 -29.36 -18.29
N GLY A 4 48.07 -28.68 -17.22
CA GLY A 4 46.92 -27.78 -17.21
C GLY A 4 47.12 -26.44 -17.91
N ASP A 5 48.33 -25.91 -17.94
CA ASP A 5 48.54 -24.52 -18.34
C ASP A 5 49.31 -24.35 -19.63
N ASP A 6 50.00 -25.40 -20.13
CA ASP A 6 50.84 -25.26 -21.32
C ASP A 6 50.84 -26.51 -22.21
N ILE A 7 49.80 -26.60 -23.00
CA ILE A 7 49.68 -27.61 -24.06
C ILE A 7 50.79 -27.48 -25.09
N THR A 8 51.45 -26.35 -25.13
CA THR A 8 52.53 -26.07 -26.08
C THR A 8 53.87 -26.57 -25.59
N GLU A 9 54.07 -26.77 -24.26
CA GLU A 9 55.26 -27.38 -23.69
C GLU A 9 55.20 -28.90 -23.81
N GLY A 10 55.82 -29.47 -24.74
CA GLY A 10 55.88 -30.91 -24.97
C GLY A 10 55.17 -31.40 -26.22
N ILE A 11 54.35 -30.58 -26.83
CA ILE A 11 53.70 -30.83 -28.10
C ILE A 11 54.18 -29.77 -29.10
N PRO A 12 54.88 -30.13 -30.16
CA PRO A 12 55.53 -29.18 -31.06
C PRO A 12 54.50 -28.59 -32.05
N TYR A 13 53.52 -27.87 -31.55
CA TYR A 13 52.60 -27.16 -32.44
C TYR A 13 52.12 -25.85 -31.78
N THR A 14 51.60 -24.99 -32.61
CA THR A 14 51.02 -23.72 -32.20
C THR A 14 49.59 -23.59 -32.74
N LEU A 15 48.65 -23.31 -31.85
CA LEU A 15 47.33 -22.92 -32.30
C LEU A 15 47.36 -21.47 -32.77
N SER A 16 46.94 -21.22 -33.99
CA SER A 16 46.85 -19.87 -34.53
C SER A 16 45.48 -19.60 -35.13
N ASN A 17 44.94 -18.43 -34.83
CA ASN A 17 43.78 -17.89 -35.55
C ASN A 17 44.32 -16.84 -36.54
N PRO A 18 44.17 -17.02 -37.86
CA PRO A 18 44.62 -16.05 -38.85
C PRO A 18 43.95 -14.69 -38.60
N ALA A 19 44.71 -13.61 -38.72
CA ALA A 19 44.19 -12.27 -38.52
C ALA A 19 43.01 -12.00 -39.46
N GLY A 20 41.85 -11.63 -38.88
CA GLY A 20 40.60 -11.38 -39.61
C GLY A 20 39.75 -12.60 -39.91
N SER A 21 40.15 -13.80 -39.49
CA SER A 21 39.34 -15.01 -39.64
C SER A 21 38.42 -15.21 -38.44
N THR A 22 37.16 -15.53 -38.68
CA THR A 22 36.22 -15.97 -37.66
C THR A 22 36.31 -17.46 -37.38
N ASN A 23 37.03 -18.21 -38.21
CA ASN A 23 37.24 -19.65 -38.08
C ASN A 23 38.61 -19.92 -37.50
N PHE A 24 38.65 -20.60 -36.37
CA PHE A 24 39.88 -21.09 -35.77
C PHE A 24 40.47 -22.25 -36.63
N GLN A 25 41.72 -22.17 -36.97
CA GLN A 25 42.42 -23.23 -37.65
C GLN A 25 43.60 -23.74 -36.78
N ALA A 26 43.51 -24.97 -36.35
CA ALA A 26 44.57 -25.66 -35.63
C ALA A 26 45.59 -26.20 -36.64
N THR A 27 46.52 -25.36 -37.07
CA THR A 27 47.60 -25.75 -37.98
C THR A 27 48.81 -26.19 -37.17
N GLY A 28 49.39 -27.34 -37.55
CA GLY A 28 50.57 -27.90 -36.91
C GLY A 28 50.24 -28.70 -35.62
N VAL A 29 48.99 -28.91 -35.31
CA VAL A 29 48.58 -29.71 -34.16
C VAL A 29 48.75 -31.19 -34.44
N SER A 30 49.45 -31.90 -33.56
CA SER A 30 49.76 -33.34 -33.70
C SER A 30 48.57 -34.23 -33.37
N TYR A 31 47.68 -33.77 -32.50
CA TYR A 31 46.54 -34.54 -31.93
C TYR A 31 45.19 -33.93 -32.31
N ASP A 32 44.12 -34.64 -32.00
CA ASP A 32 42.73 -34.16 -32.27
C ASP A 32 42.17 -33.35 -31.11
N ILE A 33 42.47 -33.74 -29.87
CA ILE A 33 41.93 -33.14 -28.66
C ILE A 33 42.94 -33.20 -27.51
N ALA A 34 42.88 -32.24 -26.63
CA ALA A 34 43.55 -32.30 -25.33
C ALA A 34 42.52 -32.20 -24.19
N ILE A 35 42.62 -33.08 -23.21
CA ILE A 35 41.79 -33.12 -22.01
C ILE A 35 42.71 -32.95 -20.81
N ASN A 36 42.55 -31.86 -20.08
CA ASN A 36 43.42 -31.46 -18.97
C ASN A 36 44.91 -31.45 -19.36
N GLY A 37 45.22 -30.99 -20.58
CA GLY A 37 46.56 -30.99 -21.15
C GLY A 37 47.06 -32.33 -21.70
N LEU A 38 46.35 -33.43 -21.52
CA LEU A 38 46.67 -34.73 -22.07
C LEU A 38 46.17 -34.82 -23.52
N PRO A 39 47.03 -35.07 -24.50
CA PRO A 39 46.66 -35.12 -25.92
C PRO A 39 46.11 -36.51 -26.28
N PHE A 40 45.11 -36.54 -27.16
CA PHE A 40 44.50 -37.76 -27.66
C PHE A 40 44.12 -37.67 -29.13
N PHE A 41 44.06 -38.84 -29.81
CA PHE A 41 43.38 -39.01 -31.07
C PHE A 41 41.95 -39.48 -30.87
N LEU A 42 41.05 -39.07 -31.76
CA LEU A 42 39.65 -39.48 -31.68
C LEU A 42 39.48 -40.87 -32.31
N ALA A 43 38.78 -41.72 -31.59
CA ALA A 43 38.53 -43.12 -31.98
C ALA A 43 37.03 -43.34 -32.32
N ALA A 44 36.40 -42.45 -33.04
CA ALA A 44 35.00 -42.56 -33.38
C ALA A 44 34.68 -43.78 -34.25
N SER A 45 33.75 -44.61 -33.82
CA SER A 45 33.24 -45.79 -34.50
C SER A 45 31.73 -45.94 -34.24
N ASP A 46 31.08 -46.93 -34.90
CA ASP A 46 29.67 -47.21 -34.66
C ASP A 46 29.40 -47.62 -33.22
N ASP A 47 30.33 -48.34 -32.59
CA ASP A 47 30.23 -48.79 -31.19
C ASP A 47 30.58 -47.71 -30.16
N SER A 48 31.40 -46.76 -30.54
CA SER A 48 31.88 -45.67 -29.70
C SER A 48 31.81 -44.35 -30.48
N PRO A 49 30.60 -43.80 -30.68
CA PRO A 49 30.41 -42.62 -31.52
C PRO A 49 30.84 -41.35 -30.77
N TYR A 50 31.43 -40.41 -31.53
CA TYR A 50 31.51 -39.03 -31.05
C TYR A 50 30.10 -38.47 -30.95
N ARG A 51 29.70 -38.02 -29.75
CA ARG A 51 28.38 -37.53 -29.52
C ARG A 51 28.41 -36.20 -28.78
N ARG A 52 27.69 -35.21 -29.30
CA ARG A 52 27.49 -33.92 -28.65
C ARG A 52 25.98 -33.67 -28.44
N VAL A 53 25.58 -33.46 -27.22
CA VAL A 53 24.17 -33.20 -26.86
C VAL A 53 24.12 -31.92 -26.08
N THR A 54 23.17 -31.06 -26.37
CA THR A 54 22.81 -29.93 -25.53
C THR A 54 21.68 -30.34 -24.62
N ALA A 55 21.94 -30.46 -23.34
CA ALA A 55 20.96 -30.83 -22.35
C ALA A 55 20.60 -29.66 -21.47
N GLN A 56 19.34 -29.57 -21.09
CA GLN A 56 18.95 -28.78 -19.94
C GLN A 56 19.23 -29.60 -18.67
N TYR A 57 19.93 -28.96 -17.73
CA TYR A 57 20.09 -29.55 -16.42
C TYR A 57 18.74 -29.58 -15.70
N ARG A 58 18.37 -30.73 -15.18
CA ARG A 58 17.16 -31.08 -14.42
C ARG A 58 16.01 -30.07 -14.47
N LYS A 59 14.91 -30.48 -15.07
CA LYS A 59 13.59 -29.87 -14.86
C LYS A 59 13.19 -30.06 -13.39
N GLN A 60 13.66 -29.23 -12.50
CA GLN A 60 13.05 -29.13 -11.18
C GLN A 60 11.75 -28.38 -11.35
N GLN A 61 10.66 -29.09 -11.28
CA GLN A 61 9.34 -28.52 -11.14
C GLN A 61 9.20 -28.03 -9.70
N TYR A 62 9.38 -26.74 -9.49
CA TYR A 62 8.86 -26.11 -8.29
C TYR A 62 7.48 -25.56 -8.64
N ASP A 63 6.47 -26.37 -8.34
CA ASP A 63 5.10 -25.90 -8.27
C ASP A 63 4.92 -25.29 -6.88
N GLN A 64 4.83 -23.97 -6.83
CA GLN A 64 4.80 -23.24 -5.58
C GLN A 64 3.40 -22.79 -5.19
N THR A 65 2.42 -23.00 -6.05
CA THR A 65 1.04 -22.69 -5.79
C THR A 65 0.17 -23.85 -6.19
N ARG A 66 0.25 -24.94 -5.44
CA ARG A 66 -0.74 -26.00 -5.57
C ARG A 66 -2.05 -25.52 -4.97
N GLU A 67 -2.87 -24.89 -5.80
CA GLU A 67 -4.30 -24.99 -5.59
C GLU A 67 -4.73 -26.42 -5.92
N ALA A 68 -5.57 -27.00 -5.08
CA ALA A 68 -6.08 -28.36 -5.29
C ALA A 68 -6.72 -28.45 -6.70
N GLY A 69 -6.11 -29.23 -7.60
CA GLY A 69 -6.56 -29.39 -8.97
C GLY A 69 -5.67 -28.81 -10.07
N GLU A 70 -4.65 -28.01 -9.75
CA GLU A 70 -3.68 -27.55 -10.75
C GLU A 70 -2.69 -28.65 -11.08
N GLN A 71 -2.79 -29.21 -12.26
CA GLN A 71 -1.75 -30.06 -12.83
C GLN A 71 -0.70 -29.17 -13.50
N SER A 72 0.53 -29.22 -13.02
CA SER A 72 1.63 -28.52 -13.66
C SER A 72 1.85 -29.08 -15.07
N LEU A 73 1.75 -28.23 -16.09
CA LEU A 73 2.21 -28.57 -17.42
C LEU A 73 3.72 -28.78 -17.37
N THR A 74 4.18 -29.92 -17.89
CA THR A 74 5.59 -30.32 -17.82
C THR A 74 6.50 -29.22 -18.36
N GLY A 75 7.35 -28.68 -17.51
CA GLY A 75 8.36 -27.67 -17.83
C GLY A 75 7.99 -26.22 -17.62
N TRP A 76 6.76 -25.91 -17.21
CA TRP A 76 6.35 -24.56 -16.86
C TRP A 76 6.30 -24.38 -15.33
N TRP A 77 6.70 -23.20 -14.87
CA TRP A 77 6.47 -22.73 -13.52
C TRP A 77 5.28 -21.79 -13.52
N PHE A 78 4.37 -21.99 -12.59
CA PHE A 78 3.13 -21.23 -12.48
C PHE A 78 3.09 -20.41 -11.20
N ARG A 79 2.49 -19.27 -11.29
CA ARG A 79 2.01 -18.47 -10.19
C ARG A 79 0.64 -17.94 -10.54
N SER A 80 -0.38 -18.23 -9.75
CA SER A 80 -1.68 -17.57 -9.82
C SER A 80 -1.98 -16.83 -8.53
N GLN A 81 -2.65 -15.70 -8.66
CA GLN A 81 -3.19 -14.95 -7.54
C GLN A 81 -4.58 -14.48 -7.91
N SER A 82 -5.59 -15.06 -7.28
CA SER A 82 -7.02 -14.81 -7.54
C SER A 82 -7.69 -13.98 -6.45
N SER A 83 -6.96 -13.60 -5.41
CA SER A 83 -7.44 -12.78 -4.31
C SER A 83 -6.32 -11.96 -3.71
N PHE A 84 -6.67 -10.83 -3.12
CA PHE A 84 -5.74 -9.86 -2.53
C PHE A 84 -6.16 -9.47 -1.11
N HIS A 85 -7.03 -10.28 -0.49
CA HIS A 85 -7.72 -9.96 0.77
C HIS A 85 -6.80 -9.90 2.00
N LEU A 86 -5.58 -10.43 1.91
CA LEU A 86 -4.61 -10.34 3.02
C LEU A 86 -3.82 -9.03 3.03
N GLY A 87 -4.18 -8.08 2.15
CA GLY A 87 -3.62 -6.74 2.17
C GLY A 87 -2.19 -6.65 1.65
N GLN A 88 -1.61 -5.48 1.85
CA GLN A 88 -0.24 -5.18 1.42
C GLN A 88 0.80 -5.52 2.48
N GLY A 89 2.09 -5.47 2.10
CA GLY A 89 3.22 -5.64 3.02
C GLY A 89 4.24 -6.70 2.62
N ILE A 90 4.02 -7.47 1.56
CA ILE A 90 4.97 -8.46 1.08
C ILE A 90 5.77 -7.96 -0.12
N LYS A 91 7.09 -7.89 -0.01
CA LYS A 91 7.97 -7.51 -1.11
C LYS A 91 8.33 -8.71 -2.00
N TYR A 92 8.66 -9.83 -1.40
CA TYR A 92 9.02 -11.06 -2.12
C TYR A 92 8.01 -12.14 -1.82
N PHE A 93 7.50 -12.77 -2.88
CA PHE A 93 6.58 -13.87 -2.75
C PHE A 93 7.33 -15.19 -2.71
N GLU A 94 7.30 -15.85 -1.55
CA GLU A 94 7.92 -17.16 -1.31
C GLU A 94 6.91 -18.12 -0.65
N PRO A 95 6.08 -18.80 -1.44
CA PRO A 95 4.96 -19.59 -0.93
C PRO A 95 5.36 -20.79 -0.10
N ALA A 96 6.62 -21.23 -0.19
CA ALA A 96 7.10 -22.35 0.64
C ALA A 96 7.27 -21.99 2.12
N GLN A 97 7.26 -20.71 2.47
CA GLN A 97 7.43 -20.26 3.85
C GLN A 97 6.12 -20.12 4.60
N ASP A 98 5.05 -19.70 3.94
CA ASP A 98 3.72 -19.58 4.56
C ASP A 98 2.62 -19.49 3.49
N GLU A 99 1.75 -20.49 3.41
CA GLU A 99 0.59 -20.48 2.53
C GLU A 99 -0.38 -19.33 2.85
N SER A 100 -0.39 -18.84 4.11
CA SER A 100 -1.25 -17.73 4.51
C SER A 100 -0.89 -16.42 3.80
N LEU A 101 0.36 -16.20 3.43
CA LEU A 101 0.85 -14.98 2.79
C LEU A 101 0.63 -14.95 1.27
N ARG A 102 0.16 -16.04 0.66
CA ARG A 102 0.00 -16.14 -0.81
C ARG A 102 -0.95 -15.11 -1.41
N PHE A 103 -1.88 -14.55 -0.62
CA PHE A 103 -2.86 -13.56 -1.03
C PHE A 103 -2.46 -12.12 -0.67
N GLN A 104 -1.27 -11.94 -0.12
CA GLN A 104 -0.68 -10.61 0.07
C GLN A 104 -0.07 -10.09 -1.23
N TYR A 105 0.15 -8.77 -1.25
CA TYR A 105 0.80 -8.06 -2.34
C TYR A 105 1.71 -6.96 -1.76
N THR A 106 2.50 -6.28 -2.59
CA THR A 106 3.45 -5.28 -2.09
C THR A 106 2.73 -4.01 -1.67
N GLU A 107 1.91 -3.44 -2.55
CA GLU A 107 1.32 -2.12 -2.38
C GLU A 107 0.06 -1.95 -3.24
N SER A 108 -0.91 -1.20 -2.72
CA SER A 108 -2.06 -0.72 -3.50
C SER A 108 -2.34 0.75 -3.18
N LYS A 109 -2.88 1.47 -4.15
CA LYS A 109 -3.30 2.87 -4.03
C LYS A 109 -4.60 3.08 -4.76
N GLY A 110 -5.60 3.65 -4.10
CA GLY A 110 -6.89 3.94 -4.71
C GLY A 110 -7.69 2.71 -5.14
N LEU A 111 -7.48 1.58 -4.47
CA LEU A 111 -8.15 0.31 -4.80
C LEU A 111 -8.84 -0.30 -3.58
N ASP A 112 -10.05 -0.78 -3.78
CA ASP A 112 -10.74 -1.68 -2.86
C ASP A 112 -10.40 -3.13 -3.20
N VAL A 113 -9.68 -3.80 -2.30
CA VAL A 113 -9.21 -5.18 -2.48
C VAL A 113 -10.07 -6.21 -1.74
N TRP A 114 -11.07 -5.78 -0.98
CA TRP A 114 -11.88 -6.64 -0.13
C TRP A 114 -13.30 -6.86 -0.60
N THR A 115 -13.87 -5.88 -1.31
CA THR A 115 -15.26 -5.96 -1.74
C THR A 115 -15.42 -7.04 -2.81
N LYS A 116 -16.30 -8.01 -2.54
CA LYS A 116 -16.69 -9.07 -3.50
C LYS A 116 -15.53 -9.98 -3.96
N GLY A 117 -14.40 -10.04 -3.27
CA GLY A 117 -13.25 -10.84 -3.68
C GLY A 117 -12.60 -10.40 -5.00
N GLN A 118 -12.87 -9.18 -5.43
CA GLN A 118 -12.35 -8.57 -6.66
C GLN A 118 -11.70 -7.23 -6.30
N VAL A 119 -10.73 -6.80 -7.10
CA VAL A 119 -10.11 -5.49 -6.96
C VAL A 119 -10.86 -4.50 -7.82
N SER A 120 -11.33 -3.42 -7.22
CA SER A 120 -12.02 -2.32 -7.88
C SER A 120 -11.42 -0.98 -7.47
N LEU A 121 -11.76 0.09 -8.18
CA LEU A 121 -11.43 1.45 -7.75
C LEU A 121 -12.24 1.81 -6.50
N ILE A 122 -11.65 2.62 -5.60
CA ILE A 122 -12.40 3.28 -4.53
C ILE A 122 -13.23 4.43 -5.08
N TYR A 123 -14.19 4.90 -4.31
CA TYR A 123 -14.92 6.11 -4.64
C TYR A 123 -14.01 7.35 -4.61
N ASP A 124 -14.29 8.30 -5.50
CA ASP A 124 -13.60 9.58 -5.56
C ASP A 124 -14.03 10.48 -4.39
N ALA A 125 -13.26 11.51 -4.11
CA ALA A 125 -13.56 12.45 -3.05
C ALA A 125 -13.83 13.86 -3.61
N GLU A 126 -14.97 14.40 -3.25
CA GLU A 126 -15.43 15.72 -3.68
C GLU A 126 -15.09 16.78 -2.62
N PRO A 127 -14.52 17.93 -3.01
CA PRO A 127 -14.29 19.01 -2.07
C PRO A 127 -15.62 19.59 -1.58
N THR A 128 -15.69 19.92 -0.30
CA THR A 128 -16.81 20.69 0.25
C THR A 128 -16.63 22.19 -0.05
N HIS A 129 -17.69 22.99 0.18
CA HIS A 129 -17.63 24.45 0.07
C HIS A 129 -17.03 25.12 1.33
N VAL A 130 -16.29 24.39 2.13
CA VAL A 130 -15.54 24.95 3.24
C VAL A 130 -14.36 25.74 2.66
N THR A 131 -14.38 27.04 2.82
CA THR A 131 -13.38 27.99 2.30
C THR A 131 -12.46 28.53 3.38
N GLU A 132 -12.42 27.87 4.54
CA GLU A 132 -11.63 28.33 5.67
C GLU A 132 -10.13 28.21 5.36
N THR A 133 -9.45 29.32 5.45
CA THR A 133 -7.99 29.43 5.23
C THR A 133 -7.19 28.89 6.42
N ALA A 134 -7.84 28.45 7.48
CA ALA A 134 -7.21 28.10 8.73
C ALA A 134 -7.79 26.83 9.35
N ILE A 135 -7.92 25.73 8.60
CA ILE A 135 -8.05 24.42 9.25
C ILE A 135 -6.72 24.14 9.95
N GLN A 136 -6.58 24.66 11.17
CA GLN A 136 -5.39 24.44 11.99
C GLN A 136 -5.40 23.06 12.61
N SER A 137 -5.30 22.05 11.75
CA SER A 137 -5.27 20.66 12.14
C SER A 137 -4.01 20.26 12.89
N ASN A 138 -2.92 21.05 12.78
CA ASN A 138 -1.64 20.74 13.43
C ASN A 138 -1.70 20.82 14.95
N ASP A 139 -2.59 21.66 15.49
CA ASP A 139 -2.66 21.85 16.94
C ASP A 139 -3.46 20.74 17.64
N ARG A 140 -4.40 20.04 16.90
CA ARG A 140 -5.31 19.06 17.50
C ARG A 140 -5.81 17.99 16.55
N PRO A 141 -4.92 17.11 16.12
CA PRO A 141 -5.29 15.98 15.25
C PRO A 141 -6.36 15.11 15.95
N GLY A 142 -7.29 14.56 15.16
CA GLY A 142 -8.28 13.59 15.63
C GLY A 142 -9.54 14.17 16.31
N GLN A 143 -9.70 15.48 16.34
CA GLN A 143 -10.90 16.13 16.92
C GLN A 143 -11.69 16.99 15.93
N PHE A 144 -11.31 16.99 14.65
CA PHE A 144 -11.87 17.90 13.67
C PHE A 144 -13.20 17.45 13.10
N LEU A 145 -13.46 16.15 13.03
CA LEU A 145 -14.69 15.58 12.45
C LEU A 145 -15.41 14.68 13.44
N ARG A 146 -16.73 14.90 13.59
CA ARG A 146 -17.62 14.02 14.35
C ARG A 146 -18.91 13.77 13.60
N SER A 147 -19.25 12.52 13.43
CA SER A 147 -20.48 12.06 12.78
C SER A 147 -21.73 12.54 13.53
N ILE A 148 -22.58 13.31 12.88
CA ILE A 148 -23.83 13.81 13.46
C ILE A 148 -25.01 13.66 12.51
N LYS A 149 -26.22 13.63 13.09
CA LYS A 149 -27.49 13.75 12.36
C LYS A 149 -28.30 14.89 12.94
N TRP A 150 -28.97 15.66 12.10
CA TRP A 150 -29.92 16.69 12.55
C TRP A 150 -31.07 16.84 11.56
N THR A 151 -32.20 17.36 12.07
CA THR A 151 -33.36 17.66 11.23
C THR A 151 -33.62 19.15 11.28
N LYS A 152 -33.80 19.80 10.15
CA LYS A 152 -34.16 21.21 10.05
C LYS A 152 -35.03 21.46 8.83
N ASN A 153 -36.08 22.30 9.02
CA ASN A 153 -37.08 22.59 7.98
C ASN A 153 -37.70 21.32 7.35
N SER A 154 -37.93 20.28 8.17
CA SER A 154 -38.44 18.96 7.76
C SER A 154 -37.53 18.15 6.85
N ASN A 155 -36.26 18.56 6.67
CA ASN A 155 -35.22 17.78 6.00
C ASN A 155 -34.30 17.15 7.03
N ASP A 156 -33.96 15.89 6.81
CA ASP A 156 -32.94 15.16 7.58
C ASP A 156 -31.60 15.31 6.90
N TYR A 157 -30.57 15.65 7.66
CA TYR A 157 -29.21 15.79 7.20
C TYR A 157 -28.31 14.80 7.93
N ASN A 158 -27.50 14.13 7.15
CA ASN A 158 -26.44 13.24 7.61
C ASN A 158 -25.10 13.94 7.33
N GLY A 159 -24.32 14.18 8.37
CA GLY A 159 -23.09 14.94 8.20
C GLY A 159 -22.12 14.73 9.35
N CYS A 160 -21.19 15.66 9.43
CA CYS A 160 -20.25 15.77 10.53
C CYS A 160 -20.22 17.19 11.09
N LEU A 161 -19.96 17.32 12.40
CA LEU A 161 -19.41 18.55 12.95
C LEU A 161 -17.93 18.62 12.60
N MET A 162 -17.48 19.82 12.28
CA MET A 162 -16.09 20.14 12.01
C MET A 162 -15.66 21.29 12.92
N LEU A 163 -14.49 21.16 13.51
CA LEU A 163 -13.82 22.24 14.25
C LEU A 163 -12.68 22.79 13.38
N ASP A 164 -12.69 24.09 13.08
CA ASP A 164 -11.64 24.73 12.28
C ASP A 164 -10.68 25.61 13.10
N GLY A 165 -10.71 25.49 14.42
CA GLY A 165 -9.85 26.18 15.36
C GLY A 165 -10.53 27.36 16.04
N TYR A 166 -11.41 28.11 15.37
CA TYR A 166 -12.21 29.19 15.96
C TYR A 166 -13.70 28.88 15.88
N ASP A 167 -14.13 28.32 14.76
CA ASP A 167 -15.54 28.10 14.44
C ASP A 167 -15.88 26.61 14.47
N ILE A 168 -17.16 26.34 14.60
CA ILE A 168 -17.68 24.97 14.48
C ILE A 168 -18.70 24.98 13.36
N ASP A 169 -18.49 24.11 12.37
CA ASP A 169 -19.33 23.97 11.19
C ASP A 169 -19.98 22.59 11.12
N LYS A 170 -21.09 22.52 10.38
CA LYS A 170 -21.69 21.25 9.95
C LYS A 170 -21.37 21.05 8.49
N ILE A 171 -20.78 19.94 8.15
CA ILE A 171 -20.51 19.54 6.76
C ILE A 171 -21.41 18.35 6.39
N TYR A 172 -21.79 18.29 5.13
CA TYR A 172 -22.66 17.25 4.56
C TYR A 172 -22.41 17.11 3.05
N ALA A 173 -22.91 16.01 2.49
CA ALA A 173 -22.82 15.79 1.05
C ALA A 173 -23.43 16.96 0.27
N THR A 174 -22.75 17.37 -0.80
CA THR A 174 -23.18 18.52 -1.61
C THR A 174 -24.60 18.35 -2.14
N ILE A 175 -25.47 19.28 -1.76
CA ILE A 175 -26.83 19.39 -2.26
C ILE A 175 -26.78 20.39 -3.41
N THR A 176 -27.20 20.01 -4.60
CA THR A 176 -27.21 20.89 -5.78
C THR A 176 -28.61 20.98 -6.39
N SER A 177 -29.02 22.18 -6.75
CA SER A 177 -30.32 22.45 -7.38
C SER A 177 -30.19 23.40 -8.56
N SER A 178 -30.91 23.13 -9.65
CA SER A 178 -30.93 23.98 -10.82
C SER A 178 -31.87 25.19 -10.59
N VAL A 179 -31.37 26.38 -10.84
CA VAL A 179 -32.12 27.64 -10.73
C VAL A 179 -32.95 27.87 -11.99
N THR A 180 -34.22 28.23 -11.82
CA THR A 180 -35.15 28.50 -12.94
C THR A 180 -35.68 29.97 -12.95
N ASN A 181 -35.62 30.66 -11.80
CA ASN A 181 -36.07 32.06 -11.71
C ASN A 181 -35.24 32.81 -10.65
N LYS A 182 -35.10 34.11 -10.82
CA LYS A 182 -34.43 35.02 -9.91
C LYS A 182 -35.24 36.31 -9.69
N ALA A 183 -35.19 36.86 -8.51
CA ALA A 183 -35.73 38.15 -8.14
C ALA A 183 -34.88 38.82 -7.06
N LEU A 184 -34.83 40.15 -7.04
CA LEU A 184 -34.18 40.90 -5.97
C LEU A 184 -35.05 42.08 -5.59
N THR A 185 -35.43 42.17 -4.31
CA THR A 185 -36.27 43.25 -3.79
C THR A 185 -35.76 43.67 -2.42
N SER A 186 -35.51 44.95 -2.22
CA SER A 186 -35.09 45.52 -0.93
C SER A 186 -33.88 44.79 -0.32
N ASN A 187 -32.86 44.56 -1.15
CA ASN A 187 -31.63 43.86 -0.78
C ASN A 187 -31.81 42.38 -0.37
N VAL A 188 -32.91 41.76 -0.76
CA VAL A 188 -33.13 40.31 -0.60
C VAL A 188 -33.22 39.66 -1.97
N ALA A 189 -32.29 38.80 -2.28
CA ALA A 189 -32.32 37.95 -3.45
C ALA A 189 -33.16 36.71 -3.17
N THR A 190 -34.06 36.36 -4.08
CA THR A 190 -34.87 35.14 -4.04
C THR A 190 -34.64 34.33 -5.32
N LEU A 191 -34.27 33.08 -5.17
CA LEU A 191 -34.11 32.14 -6.26
C LEU A 191 -35.18 31.06 -6.20
N THR A 192 -35.63 30.62 -7.36
CA THR A 192 -36.55 29.50 -7.54
C THR A 192 -35.81 28.36 -8.25
N THR A 193 -35.98 27.15 -7.76
CA THR A 193 -35.36 25.94 -8.29
C THR A 193 -36.35 25.09 -9.08
N SER A 194 -35.85 24.21 -9.95
CA SER A 194 -36.68 23.35 -10.80
C SER A 194 -37.38 22.23 -10.01
N ALA A 195 -36.82 21.84 -8.89
CA ALA A 195 -37.34 20.82 -7.99
C ALA A 195 -37.09 21.23 -6.51
N ALA A 196 -37.54 20.45 -5.56
CA ALA A 196 -37.26 20.68 -4.14
C ALA A 196 -35.74 20.76 -3.91
N HIS A 197 -35.28 21.88 -3.35
CA HIS A 197 -33.85 22.16 -3.23
C HIS A 197 -33.19 21.49 -2.01
N GLY A 198 -33.92 21.09 -1.00
CA GLY A 198 -33.38 20.47 0.21
C GLY A 198 -32.57 21.41 1.12
N PHE A 199 -32.51 22.70 0.84
CA PHE A 199 -31.77 23.67 1.67
C PHE A 199 -32.54 24.06 2.94
N SER A 200 -31.80 24.54 3.93
CA SER A 200 -32.32 25.12 5.16
C SER A 200 -31.71 26.50 5.43
N THR A 201 -32.34 27.25 6.31
CA THR A 201 -31.79 28.52 6.81
C THR A 201 -30.45 28.29 7.52
N GLY A 202 -29.52 29.23 7.33
CA GLY A 202 -28.17 29.17 7.88
C GLY A 202 -27.17 28.40 7.02
N MET A 203 -27.59 27.69 5.96
CA MET A 203 -26.70 27.05 5.02
C MET A 203 -25.91 28.07 4.19
N SER A 204 -24.64 27.83 3.97
CA SER A 204 -23.84 28.54 3.01
C SER A 204 -24.13 27.99 1.61
N VAL A 205 -24.63 28.81 0.70
CA VAL A 205 -24.98 28.44 -0.66
C VAL A 205 -24.08 29.12 -1.66
N VAL A 206 -23.51 28.36 -2.59
CA VAL A 206 -22.77 28.86 -3.76
C VAL A 206 -23.73 28.93 -4.94
N VAL A 207 -23.94 30.12 -5.45
CA VAL A 207 -24.78 30.40 -6.64
C VAL A 207 -23.87 30.65 -7.83
N SER A 208 -24.09 29.90 -8.91
CA SER A 208 -23.26 29.95 -10.12
C SER A 208 -24.10 29.87 -11.39
N GLY A 209 -23.64 30.55 -12.45
CA GLY A 209 -24.29 30.52 -13.77
C GLY A 209 -25.61 31.28 -13.87
N VAL A 210 -26.02 32.07 -12.86
CA VAL A 210 -27.22 32.88 -12.88
C VAL A 210 -26.95 34.23 -13.57
N ASP A 211 -26.20 35.09 -12.95
CA ASP A 211 -25.56 36.29 -13.49
C ASP A 211 -24.67 36.95 -12.43
N ALA A 212 -23.92 38.01 -12.83
CA ALA A 212 -22.97 38.68 -11.95
C ALA A 212 -23.60 39.28 -10.67
N THR A 213 -24.90 39.59 -10.68
CA THR A 213 -25.61 40.14 -9.50
C THR A 213 -25.88 39.05 -8.48
N PHE A 214 -26.27 37.85 -8.90
CA PHE A 214 -26.70 36.76 -8.05
C PHE A 214 -25.59 35.73 -7.74
N ASN A 215 -24.59 35.60 -8.60
CA ASN A 215 -23.49 34.68 -8.40
C ASN A 215 -22.65 35.04 -7.16
N GLY A 216 -22.19 34.04 -6.43
CA GLY A 216 -21.37 34.18 -5.23
C GLY A 216 -21.76 33.21 -4.13
N THR A 217 -21.11 33.33 -2.99
CA THR A 217 -21.39 32.54 -1.78
C THR A 217 -22.19 33.39 -0.80
N TYR A 218 -23.30 32.85 -0.32
CA TYR A 218 -24.24 33.58 0.55
C TYR A 218 -24.81 32.65 1.64
N THR A 219 -25.17 33.24 2.79
CA THR A 219 -25.92 32.49 3.81
C THR A 219 -27.42 32.58 3.55
N ILE A 220 -28.14 31.48 3.51
CA ILE A 220 -29.57 31.40 3.33
C ILE A 220 -30.26 32.01 4.54
N THR A 221 -31.05 33.06 4.33
CA THR A 221 -31.77 33.77 5.40
C THR A 221 -33.22 33.35 5.53
N ALA A 222 -33.84 32.83 4.47
CA ALA A 222 -35.22 32.34 4.53
C ALA A 222 -35.48 31.25 3.48
N ILE A 223 -36.37 30.31 3.86
CA ILE A 223 -36.96 29.30 2.99
C ILE A 223 -38.41 29.71 2.72
N GLY A 224 -38.69 30.12 1.51
CA GLY A 224 -40.04 30.53 1.12
C GLY A 224 -40.96 29.36 0.79
N SER A 225 -40.43 28.31 0.19
CA SER A 225 -41.09 27.03 -0.12
C SER A 225 -40.05 25.95 -0.33
N THR A 226 -40.46 24.73 -0.64
CA THR A 226 -39.54 23.65 -1.03
C THR A 226 -38.72 23.97 -2.29
N THR A 227 -39.16 24.92 -3.11
CA THR A 227 -38.48 25.32 -4.36
C THR A 227 -38.00 26.78 -4.35
N THR A 228 -38.16 27.55 -3.25
CA THR A 228 -37.70 28.93 -3.17
C THR A 228 -36.93 29.20 -1.89
N PHE A 229 -35.77 29.85 -2.05
CA PHE A 229 -34.95 30.32 -0.94
C PHE A 229 -34.44 31.73 -1.19
N SER A 230 -34.05 32.42 -0.11
CA SER A 230 -33.60 33.80 -0.16
C SER A 230 -32.33 34.02 0.66
N TYR A 231 -31.55 35.00 0.22
CA TYR A 231 -30.33 35.46 0.89
C TYR A 231 -30.18 36.98 0.79
N ALA A 232 -29.38 37.58 1.65
CA ALA A 232 -29.12 39.01 1.64
C ALA A 232 -28.17 39.37 0.47
N LYS A 233 -28.57 40.36 -0.33
CA LYS A 233 -27.76 40.86 -1.47
C LYS A 233 -28.04 42.34 -1.69
N THR A 234 -27.06 43.19 -1.43
CA THR A 234 -27.15 44.62 -1.73
C THR A 234 -26.92 44.86 -3.20
N ALA A 235 -27.99 45.15 -3.94
CA ALA A 235 -27.96 45.50 -5.34
C ALA A 235 -29.29 46.18 -5.75
N SER A 236 -29.37 46.73 -6.98
CA SER A 236 -30.61 47.25 -7.54
C SER A 236 -31.67 46.17 -7.66
N ASN A 237 -32.94 46.53 -7.43
CA ASN A 237 -34.05 45.60 -7.54
C ASN A 237 -34.10 44.93 -8.92
N VAL A 238 -34.37 43.66 -8.96
CA VAL A 238 -34.55 42.85 -10.17
C VAL A 238 -35.93 42.22 -10.10
N THR A 239 -36.78 42.53 -11.09
CA THR A 239 -38.11 41.92 -11.21
C THR A 239 -37.96 40.42 -11.47
N SER A 240 -38.91 39.64 -10.96
CA SER A 240 -38.91 38.18 -11.16
C SER A 240 -38.75 37.84 -12.66
N THR A 241 -37.70 37.13 -12.97
CA THR A 241 -37.28 36.81 -14.35
C THR A 241 -36.71 35.40 -14.41
N ALA A 242 -37.00 34.69 -15.50
CA ALA A 242 -36.41 33.37 -15.76
C ALA A 242 -34.87 33.46 -15.73
N ALA A 243 -34.25 32.45 -15.15
CA ALA A 243 -32.84 32.33 -15.02
C ALA A 243 -32.40 30.88 -15.25
N THR A 244 -31.10 30.69 -15.48
CA THR A 244 -30.43 29.39 -15.49
C THR A 244 -29.30 29.47 -14.50
N GLY A 245 -28.75 28.33 -14.12
CA GLY A 245 -27.63 28.26 -13.19
C GLY A 245 -27.85 27.18 -12.12
N THR A 246 -26.98 27.14 -11.15
CA THR A 246 -27.02 26.20 -10.04
C THR A 246 -26.86 26.90 -8.72
N ALA A 247 -27.46 26.33 -7.70
CA ALA A 247 -27.22 26.63 -6.29
C ALA A 247 -26.78 25.34 -5.59
N SER A 248 -25.65 25.39 -4.89
CA SER A 248 -25.10 24.23 -4.20
C SER A 248 -24.68 24.58 -2.78
N SER A 249 -24.79 23.60 -1.87
CA SER A 249 -24.42 23.75 -0.46
C SER A 249 -23.88 22.46 0.10
N SER A 250 -22.81 22.54 0.89
CA SER A 250 -22.21 21.42 1.63
C SER A 250 -21.81 21.80 3.06
N VAL A 251 -22.07 23.04 3.48
CA VAL A 251 -21.69 23.54 4.80
C VAL A 251 -22.77 24.41 5.40
N THR A 252 -22.91 24.34 6.72
CA THR A 252 -23.73 25.24 7.55
C THR A 252 -22.91 25.72 8.73
N HIS A 253 -22.78 27.03 8.89
CA HIS A 253 -22.13 27.59 10.06
C HIS A 253 -22.95 27.27 11.31
N PHE A 254 -22.32 26.59 12.27
CA PHE A 254 -22.96 26.20 13.51
C PHE A 254 -22.70 27.19 14.63
N GLN A 255 -21.43 27.56 14.81
CA GLN A 255 -21.02 28.58 15.78
C GLN A 255 -19.83 29.35 15.22
N ASP A 256 -20.06 30.62 14.91
CA ASP A 256 -19.02 31.55 14.46
C ASP A 256 -18.53 32.36 15.67
N TYR A 257 -17.25 32.40 15.87
CA TYR A 257 -16.61 33.34 16.75
C TYR A 257 -15.91 34.37 15.87
N ALA A 258 -16.29 35.66 16.01
CA ALA A 258 -15.64 36.71 15.22
C ALA A 258 -14.11 36.62 15.40
N ALA A 259 -13.38 36.79 14.31
CA ALA A 259 -11.91 36.68 14.22
C ALA A 259 -11.13 37.71 15.09
N SER A 260 -11.63 38.05 16.25
CA SER A 260 -10.91 38.79 17.28
C SER A 260 -10.19 37.74 18.12
N GLY A 261 -8.87 37.68 18.16
CA GLY A 261 -8.01 36.72 18.86
C GLY A 261 -8.36 36.39 20.33
N ALA A 262 -9.60 36.61 20.74
CA ALA A 262 -10.19 36.47 22.04
C ALA A 262 -10.91 35.15 22.26
N TYR A 263 -11.24 34.39 21.21
CA TYR A 263 -11.95 33.13 21.33
C TYR A 263 -11.23 32.03 20.55
N LYS A 264 -10.84 30.95 21.23
CA LYS A 264 -10.31 29.75 20.62
C LYS A 264 -11.04 28.54 21.19
N VAL A 265 -11.64 27.72 20.30
CA VAL A 265 -12.24 26.44 20.68
C VAL A 265 -11.13 25.41 20.77
N TYR A 266 -11.05 24.71 21.91
CA TYR A 266 -10.01 23.73 22.17
C TYR A 266 -10.47 22.31 21.99
N ALA A 267 -11.69 21.99 22.34
CA ALA A 267 -12.26 20.64 22.20
C ALA A 267 -13.76 20.71 22.13
N TYR A 268 -14.38 19.73 21.51
CA TYR A 268 -15.82 19.59 21.46
C TYR A 268 -16.23 18.11 21.48
N CYS A 269 -17.48 17.85 21.89
CA CYS A 269 -18.13 16.56 21.79
C CYS A 269 -19.64 16.75 21.61
N ASP A 270 -20.39 15.69 21.37
CA ASP A 270 -21.85 15.72 21.26
C ASP A 270 -22.49 14.50 21.96
N ASP A 271 -23.75 14.64 22.37
CA ASP A 271 -24.56 13.56 22.91
C ASP A 271 -25.67 13.08 21.95
N GLY A 272 -25.59 13.50 20.67
CA GLY A 272 -26.60 13.25 19.65
C GLY A 272 -27.78 14.26 19.66
N VAL A 273 -27.85 15.15 20.65
CA VAL A 273 -28.85 16.22 20.77
C VAL A 273 -28.18 17.59 20.87
N TYR A 274 -27.18 17.69 21.71
CA TYR A 274 -26.37 18.89 21.91
C TYR A 274 -24.94 18.67 21.53
N ALA A 275 -24.34 19.69 20.94
CA ALA A 275 -22.88 19.84 20.90
C ALA A 275 -22.42 20.60 22.15
N TYR A 276 -21.29 20.18 22.71
CA TYR A 276 -20.63 20.79 23.86
C TYR A 276 -19.20 21.13 23.45
N TRP A 277 -18.68 22.29 23.89
CA TRP A 277 -17.27 22.63 23.60
C TRP A 277 -16.62 23.44 24.71
N ILE A 278 -15.33 23.36 24.81
CA ILE A 278 -14.47 24.17 25.70
C ILE A 278 -13.75 25.22 24.85
N ALA A 279 -13.81 26.46 25.30
CA ALA A 279 -13.13 27.57 24.64
C ALA A 279 -12.30 28.39 25.64
N LEU A 280 -11.22 28.98 25.14
CA LEU A 280 -10.56 30.11 25.80
C LEU A 280 -11.26 31.37 25.36
N ILE A 281 -11.65 32.21 26.32
CA ILE A 281 -12.31 33.48 26.07
C ILE A 281 -11.58 34.60 26.83
N ASP A 282 -11.53 35.78 26.24
CA ASP A 282 -11.17 37.02 26.94
C ASP A 282 -12.45 37.65 27.53
N ASP A 283 -12.61 37.62 28.84
CA ASP A 283 -13.71 38.26 29.55
C ASP A 283 -13.19 39.53 30.27
N ALA A 284 -13.34 40.65 29.59
CA ALA A 284 -12.90 41.98 30.05
C ALA A 284 -11.40 42.05 30.42
N GLY A 285 -10.52 41.52 29.57
CA GLY A 285 -9.07 41.51 29.76
C GLY A 285 -8.55 40.39 30.65
N THR A 286 -9.38 39.41 30.94
CA THR A 286 -8.97 38.23 31.73
C THR A 286 -9.30 36.96 30.96
N ASP A 287 -8.28 36.16 30.72
CA ASP A 287 -8.41 34.86 30.08
C ASP A 287 -9.17 33.89 30.98
N LYS A 288 -10.23 33.29 30.44
CA LYS A 288 -11.07 32.30 31.14
C LYS A 288 -11.28 31.07 30.29
N THR A 289 -11.38 29.94 30.94
CA THR A 289 -11.93 28.72 30.32
C THR A 289 -13.44 28.77 30.45
N ALA A 290 -14.13 28.64 29.32
CA ALA A 290 -15.57 28.59 29.25
C ALA A 290 -16.06 27.30 28.58
N MET A 291 -17.22 26.81 29.03
CA MET A 291 -17.89 25.69 28.41
C MET A 291 -19.26 26.12 27.90
N TYR A 292 -19.58 25.74 26.70
CA TYR A 292 -20.85 26.06 26.03
C TYR A 292 -21.56 24.79 25.56
N LYS A 293 -22.86 24.92 25.31
CA LYS A 293 -23.67 23.92 24.62
C LYS A 293 -24.66 24.54 23.66
N LYS A 294 -25.04 23.79 22.62
CA LYS A 294 -26.01 24.22 21.61
C LYS A 294 -26.70 23.02 20.98
N LEU A 295 -27.99 23.14 20.64
CA LEU A 295 -28.72 22.07 19.96
C LEU A 295 -28.12 21.80 18.59
N LEU A 296 -27.97 20.55 18.20
CA LEU A 296 -27.51 20.16 16.88
C LEU A 296 -28.42 20.63 15.73
N THR A 297 -29.68 20.97 16.02
CA THR A 297 -30.64 21.54 15.06
C THR A 297 -30.40 23.02 14.78
N ASP A 298 -29.67 23.72 15.65
CA ASP A 298 -29.44 25.17 15.54
C ASP A 298 -28.33 25.50 14.47
N ASP A 299 -28.23 26.76 14.11
CA ASP A 299 -27.17 27.33 13.24
C ASP A 299 -26.52 28.53 13.93
N ALA A 300 -25.60 29.23 13.25
CA ALA A 300 -24.87 30.38 13.79
C ALA A 300 -25.79 31.55 14.24
N THR A 301 -27.04 31.61 13.77
CA THR A 301 -28.00 32.66 14.16
C THR A 301 -28.52 32.48 15.58
N VAL A 302 -28.41 31.29 16.18
CA VAL A 302 -28.83 31.01 17.54
C VAL A 302 -27.60 31.07 18.46
N SER A 303 -27.69 31.84 19.52
CA SER A 303 -26.60 31.93 20.51
C SER A 303 -26.42 30.65 21.29
N ALA A 304 -25.18 30.24 21.51
CA ALA A 304 -24.85 29.12 22.40
C ALA A 304 -25.21 29.43 23.86
N THR A 305 -25.59 28.39 24.60
CA THR A 305 -25.83 28.49 26.06
C THR A 305 -24.49 28.31 26.78
N GLU A 306 -24.06 29.33 27.53
CA GLU A 306 -22.93 29.19 28.43
C GLU A 306 -23.28 28.26 29.58
N MET A 307 -22.50 27.22 29.83
CA MET A 307 -22.63 26.35 30.98
C MET A 307 -21.88 26.92 32.17
N PHE A 308 -20.63 27.25 31.98
CA PHE A 308 -19.82 27.93 33.01
C PHE A 308 -18.62 28.66 32.38
N LYS A 309 -18.07 29.62 33.17
CA LYS A 309 -16.73 30.21 32.94
C LYS A 309 -15.93 30.16 34.24
N THR A 310 -14.63 30.00 34.12
CA THR A 310 -13.74 29.90 35.28
C THR A 310 -12.35 30.47 34.99
N THR A 311 -11.71 31.04 36.01
CA THR A 311 -10.32 31.41 36.03
C THR A 311 -9.45 30.40 36.80
N SER A 312 -10.07 29.37 37.41
CA SER A 312 -9.35 28.37 38.21
C SER A 312 -8.39 27.50 37.35
N ILE A 313 -8.67 27.45 36.06
CA ILE A 313 -7.79 26.85 35.04
C ILE A 313 -7.94 27.67 33.77
N VAL A 314 -6.82 28.03 33.14
CA VAL A 314 -6.80 28.62 31.81
C VAL A 314 -6.42 27.51 30.83
N VAL A 315 -7.30 27.23 29.87
CA VAL A 315 -7.10 26.15 28.92
C VAL A 315 -5.95 26.52 27.96
N SER A 316 -4.95 25.68 27.90
CA SER A 316 -3.88 25.72 26.90
C SER A 316 -3.96 24.51 25.96
N ASP A 317 -4.59 23.44 26.43
CA ASP A 317 -4.87 22.23 25.70
C ASP A 317 -6.09 21.51 26.27
N ALA A 318 -6.93 20.90 25.40
CA ALA A 318 -8.07 20.12 25.87
C ALA A 318 -8.49 19.05 24.86
N VAL A 319 -9.03 17.96 25.36
CA VAL A 319 -9.70 16.91 24.61
C VAL A 319 -10.98 16.52 25.34
N MET A 320 -12.06 16.28 24.58
CA MET A 320 -13.38 15.94 25.12
C MET A 320 -14.00 14.76 24.40
N GLU A 321 -14.73 13.96 25.16
CA GLU A 321 -15.53 12.86 24.63
C GLU A 321 -16.81 12.69 25.44
N PHE A 322 -17.94 12.50 24.74
CA PHE A 322 -19.17 12.06 25.40
C PHE A 322 -19.20 10.54 25.40
N THR A 323 -19.09 9.95 26.55
CA THR A 323 -19.04 8.51 26.70
C THR A 323 -19.71 8.03 27.98
N LYS A 324 -20.38 6.88 27.93
CA LYS A 324 -21.10 6.30 29.08
C LYS A 324 -22.01 7.33 29.77
N GLU A 325 -22.76 8.11 28.97
CA GLU A 325 -23.73 9.14 29.40
C GLU A 325 -23.13 10.31 30.18
N ARG A 326 -21.85 10.64 29.97
CA ARG A 326 -21.14 11.77 30.58
C ARG A 326 -20.14 12.40 29.65
N ILE A 327 -19.79 13.63 29.94
CA ILE A 327 -18.70 14.32 29.28
C ILE A 327 -17.44 14.06 30.08
N VAL A 328 -16.45 13.43 29.44
CA VAL A 328 -15.10 13.34 29.97
C VAL A 328 -14.25 14.39 29.25
N ALA A 329 -13.64 15.26 30.01
CA ALA A 329 -12.77 16.32 29.46
C ALA A 329 -11.40 16.28 30.12
N CYS A 330 -10.38 16.31 29.29
CA CYS A 330 -9.02 16.58 29.74
C CYS A 330 -8.71 18.03 29.39
N ILE A 331 -8.36 18.83 30.40
CA ILE A 331 -7.97 20.23 30.24
C ILE A 331 -6.57 20.34 30.84
N ASN A 332 -5.58 20.70 30.02
CA ASN A 332 -4.17 20.70 30.36
C ASN A 332 -3.79 19.29 30.90
N ASN A 333 -3.16 19.19 32.05
CA ASN A 333 -2.77 17.93 32.69
C ASN A 333 -3.84 17.32 33.63
N LYS A 334 -5.13 17.74 33.53
CA LYS A 334 -6.20 17.32 34.44
C LYS A 334 -7.34 16.65 33.71
N VAL A 335 -7.93 15.62 34.34
CA VAL A 335 -9.09 14.89 33.84
C VAL A 335 -10.32 15.27 34.66
N PHE A 336 -11.41 15.57 34.00
CA PHE A 336 -12.70 15.96 34.58
C PHE A 336 -13.84 15.08 34.12
N GLU A 337 -14.76 14.78 35.00
CA GLU A 337 -16.10 14.27 34.69
C GLU A 337 -17.10 15.43 34.78
N ILE A 338 -17.67 15.82 33.63
CA ILE A 338 -18.58 16.99 33.58
C ILE A 338 -19.98 16.51 33.25
N SER A 339 -20.97 16.94 34.07
CA SER A 339 -22.37 16.69 33.79
C SER A 339 -22.88 17.57 32.64
N THR A 340 -23.80 17.05 31.80
CA THR A 340 -24.49 17.82 30.74
C THR A 340 -25.32 19.01 31.27
N THR A 341 -25.50 19.06 32.56
CA THR A 341 -26.22 20.15 33.27
C THR A 341 -25.30 20.95 34.21
N ALA A 342 -24.00 20.77 34.14
CA ALA A 342 -23.07 21.48 35.01
C ALA A 342 -23.18 23.00 34.84
N SER A 343 -23.12 23.73 35.95
CA SER A 343 -23.09 25.19 35.99
C SER A 343 -21.79 25.75 36.60
N ALA A 344 -20.83 24.88 36.88
CA ALA A 344 -19.45 25.19 37.31
C ALA A 344 -18.51 24.07 36.90
N LEU A 345 -17.22 24.36 36.76
CA LEU A 345 -16.21 23.35 36.56
C LEU A 345 -16.12 22.47 37.81
N PRO A 346 -16.30 21.13 37.67
CA PRO A 346 -16.19 20.22 38.82
C PRO A 346 -14.72 20.08 39.27
N THR A 347 -14.50 19.42 40.40
CA THR A 347 -13.17 19.01 40.82
C THR A 347 -12.61 17.98 39.87
N ALA A 348 -11.33 18.09 39.52
CA ALA A 348 -10.65 17.11 38.69
C ALA A 348 -10.65 15.72 39.33
N VAL A 349 -11.02 14.69 38.58
CA VAL A 349 -10.96 13.30 39.05
C VAL A 349 -9.53 12.77 39.08
N TYR A 350 -8.66 13.37 38.28
CA TYR A 350 -7.22 13.09 38.28
C TYR A 350 -6.40 14.30 37.79
N THR A 351 -5.24 14.51 38.40
CA THR A 351 -4.23 15.47 37.94
C THR A 351 -2.95 14.73 37.68
N HIS A 352 -2.46 14.80 36.45
CA HIS A 352 -1.19 14.18 36.09
C HIS A 352 -0.04 14.89 36.81
N PRO A 353 0.94 14.14 37.39
CA PRO A 353 2.04 14.76 38.17
C PRO A 353 3.04 15.54 37.31
N VAL A 354 3.05 15.32 36.00
CA VAL A 354 3.90 16.04 35.06
C VAL A 354 3.05 17.16 34.44
N ASP A 355 3.49 18.39 34.63
CA ASP A 355 2.72 19.58 34.23
C ASP A 355 2.60 19.76 32.72
N ASP A 356 3.60 19.30 31.94
CA ASP A 356 3.64 19.36 30.47
C ASP A 356 3.00 18.11 29.80
N PHE A 357 2.33 17.26 30.56
CA PHE A 357 1.64 16.12 29.99
C PHE A 357 0.47 16.58 29.13
N THR A 358 0.52 16.26 27.83
CA THR A 358 -0.49 16.60 26.86
C THR A 358 -1.43 15.42 26.61
N TYR A 359 -2.69 15.56 26.94
CA TYR A 359 -3.71 14.57 26.62
C TYR A 359 -4.12 14.68 25.15
N THR A 360 -4.20 13.53 24.45
CA THR A 360 -4.47 13.49 23.01
C THR A 360 -5.80 12.82 22.66
N SER A 361 -6.27 11.86 23.45
CA SER A 361 -7.48 11.12 23.10
C SER A 361 -8.18 10.50 24.31
N ILE A 362 -9.48 10.34 24.17
CA ILE A 362 -10.37 9.66 25.13
C ILE A 362 -11.21 8.64 24.39
N THR A 363 -11.38 7.45 24.94
CA THR A 363 -12.34 6.44 24.44
C THR A 363 -12.84 5.57 25.58
N SER A 364 -13.82 4.71 25.33
CA SER A 364 -14.28 3.75 26.34
C SER A 364 -14.53 2.36 25.76
N SER A 365 -14.26 1.35 26.57
CA SER A 365 -14.71 -0.02 26.35
C SER A 365 -15.87 -0.38 27.27
N GLY A 366 -16.32 -1.64 27.25
CA GLY A 366 -17.21 -2.18 28.29
C GLY A 366 -16.65 -2.03 29.70
N ALA A 367 -15.33 -2.27 29.85
CA ALA A 367 -14.66 -2.35 31.14
C ALA A 367 -14.30 -0.97 31.76
N ALA A 368 -13.80 -0.02 30.95
CA ALA A 368 -13.25 1.22 31.47
C ALA A 368 -13.37 2.40 30.49
N ILE A 369 -13.13 3.60 31.00
CA ILE A 369 -12.82 4.80 30.20
C ILE A 369 -11.30 4.91 30.13
N TYR A 370 -10.78 5.17 28.93
CA TYR A 370 -9.35 5.31 28.67
C TYR A 370 -9.03 6.72 28.24
N VAL A 371 -7.94 7.22 28.77
CA VAL A 371 -7.40 8.54 28.46
C VAL A 371 -5.94 8.36 28.14
N THR A 372 -5.46 8.98 27.10
CA THR A 372 -4.07 8.85 26.67
C THR A 372 -3.43 10.19 26.37
N GLY A 373 -2.12 10.23 26.44
CA GLY A 373 -1.31 11.38 26.11
C GLY A 373 0.17 11.08 26.18
N TYR A 374 0.96 12.10 26.06
CA TYR A 374 2.41 12.00 26.11
C TYR A 374 3.05 13.17 26.85
N SER A 375 4.26 12.97 27.37
CA SER A 375 5.20 14.00 27.76
C SER A 375 6.57 13.65 27.19
N GLY A 376 7.16 14.55 26.43
CA GLY A 376 8.41 14.30 25.72
C GLY A 376 8.31 13.10 24.78
N SER A 377 9.08 12.05 25.05
CA SER A 377 9.13 10.82 24.24
C SER A 377 8.37 9.63 24.87
N GLN A 378 7.62 9.85 25.93
CA GLN A 378 6.89 8.79 26.62
C GLN A 378 5.39 8.99 26.51
N SER A 379 4.67 7.90 26.24
CA SER A 379 3.23 7.85 26.16
C SER A 379 2.66 6.70 26.97
N ASN A 380 1.51 6.95 27.60
CA ASN A 380 0.78 5.90 28.30
C ASN A 380 -0.72 6.02 28.06
N ILE A 381 -1.42 4.94 28.34
CA ILE A 381 -2.87 4.88 28.35
C ILE A 381 -3.30 4.63 29.78
N GLN A 382 -4.05 5.57 30.33
CA GLN A 382 -4.61 5.50 31.68
C GLN A 382 -6.03 4.98 31.62
N LYS A 383 -6.43 4.13 32.61
CA LYS A 383 -7.77 3.60 32.69
C LYS A 383 -8.51 4.09 33.94
N PHE A 384 -9.79 4.36 33.77
CA PHE A 384 -10.75 4.71 34.82
C PHE A 384 -11.87 3.69 34.81
N THR A 385 -11.88 2.77 35.77
CA THR A 385 -13.00 1.85 35.99
C THR A 385 -14.04 2.59 36.79
N LEU A 386 -15.29 2.63 36.29
CA LEU A 386 -16.36 3.32 36.97
C LEU A 386 -16.64 2.72 38.34
N ALA A 387 -16.89 3.57 39.33
CA ALA A 387 -17.32 3.14 40.65
C ALA A 387 -18.72 2.50 40.61
N SER A 388 -19.12 1.79 41.66
CA SER A 388 -20.42 1.10 41.75
C SER A 388 -21.65 2.03 41.63
N ASN A 389 -21.45 3.30 41.92
CA ASN A 389 -22.48 4.35 41.71
C ASN A 389 -22.47 4.91 40.28
N GLY A 390 -21.64 4.37 39.40
CA GLY A 390 -21.53 4.77 38.01
C GLY A 390 -20.67 6.01 37.74
N THR A 391 -20.05 6.64 38.74
CA THR A 391 -19.17 7.81 38.55
C THR A 391 -17.73 7.43 38.33
N MET A 392 -16.92 8.35 37.75
CA MET A 392 -15.48 8.18 37.66
C MET A 392 -14.86 8.30 39.05
N PRO A 393 -13.92 7.41 39.42
CA PRO A 393 -13.23 7.50 40.70
C PRO A 393 -12.26 8.68 40.70
N THR A 394 -12.15 9.36 41.84
CA THR A 394 -11.05 10.31 42.06
C THR A 394 -9.80 9.52 42.39
N LEU A 395 -8.78 9.72 41.58
CA LEU A 395 -7.51 9.00 41.68
C LEU A 395 -6.39 9.90 42.17
N THR A 396 -5.56 9.39 43.08
CA THR A 396 -4.30 10.03 43.51
C THR A 396 -3.11 9.64 42.69
N SER A 397 -3.21 8.49 41.97
CA SER A 397 -2.21 8.01 41.05
C SER A 397 -2.88 7.37 39.84
N ALA A 398 -2.27 7.50 38.66
CA ALA A 398 -2.78 6.88 37.44
C ALA A 398 -2.81 5.34 37.56
N ILE A 399 -3.86 4.74 36.99
CA ILE A 399 -3.90 3.30 36.72
C ILE A 399 -3.57 3.13 35.25
N THR A 400 -2.35 2.68 34.95
CA THR A 400 -1.88 2.48 33.58
C THR A 400 -2.47 1.22 33.00
N ALA A 401 -3.12 1.34 31.83
CA ALA A 401 -3.61 0.20 31.04
C ALA A 401 -2.52 -0.36 30.11
N ALA A 402 -1.71 0.52 29.52
CA ALA A 402 -0.54 0.18 28.71
C ALA A 402 0.44 1.36 28.65
N GLU A 403 1.73 1.04 28.47
CA GLU A 403 2.81 1.99 28.18
C GLU A 403 3.37 1.69 26.80
N MET A 404 3.67 2.74 26.04
CA MET A 404 4.28 2.58 24.72
C MET A 404 5.82 2.49 24.83
N PRO A 405 6.48 1.90 23.83
CA PRO A 405 7.92 1.95 23.73
C PRO A 405 8.44 3.40 23.76
N SER A 406 9.61 3.62 24.37
CA SER A 406 10.23 4.95 24.41
C SER A 406 10.44 5.49 22.99
N GLY A 407 10.05 6.72 22.74
CA GLY A 407 10.13 7.38 21.44
C GLY A 407 8.88 7.18 20.57
N GLU A 408 7.83 6.53 21.08
CA GLU A 408 6.56 6.37 20.39
C GLU A 408 5.46 7.16 21.11
N ARG A 409 4.88 8.14 20.43
CA ARG A 409 3.84 9.02 20.96
C ARG A 409 2.48 8.63 20.44
N ILE A 410 1.47 8.59 21.35
CA ILE A 410 0.08 8.28 21.00
C ILE A 410 -0.64 9.58 20.62
N PHE A 411 -1.30 9.56 19.46
CA PHE A 411 -2.15 10.66 18.99
C PHE A 411 -3.62 10.36 19.12
N ARG A 412 -4.04 9.11 18.89
CA ARG A 412 -5.45 8.71 18.99
C ARG A 412 -5.58 7.29 19.52
N ILE A 413 -6.60 7.07 20.35
CA ILE A 413 -7.09 5.73 20.71
C ILE A 413 -8.56 5.61 20.32
N TYR A 414 -8.93 4.42 19.84
CA TYR A 414 -10.30 4.15 19.42
C TYR A 414 -10.67 2.69 19.72
N TYR A 415 -11.77 2.48 20.44
CA TYR A 415 -12.24 1.13 20.76
C TYR A 415 -13.29 0.69 19.75
N TYR A 416 -13.02 -0.42 19.08
CA TYR A 416 -13.94 -0.97 18.09
C TYR A 416 -13.82 -2.51 18.00
N LEU A 417 -14.99 -3.20 17.89
CA LEU A 417 -15.09 -4.66 17.74
C LEU A 417 -14.25 -5.49 18.75
N GLY A 418 -14.11 -4.99 19.99
CA GLY A 418 -13.34 -5.68 21.02
C GLY A 418 -11.86 -5.37 21.06
N TYR A 419 -11.36 -4.60 20.10
CA TYR A 419 -9.96 -4.16 20.02
C TYR A 419 -9.81 -2.68 20.39
N MET A 420 -8.67 -2.34 20.97
CA MET A 420 -8.21 -0.96 21.12
C MET A 420 -7.22 -0.65 20.01
N LEU A 421 -7.58 0.27 19.14
CA LEU A 421 -6.72 0.81 18.10
C LEU A 421 -5.89 1.95 18.70
N ILE A 422 -4.58 1.94 18.47
CA ILE A 422 -3.65 2.91 19.04
C ILE A 422 -2.88 3.53 17.88
N GLY A 423 -3.25 4.76 17.52
CA GLY A 423 -2.58 5.58 16.51
C GLY A 423 -1.39 6.29 17.12
N THR A 424 -0.21 6.04 16.58
CA THR A 424 1.06 6.59 17.08
C THR A 424 1.79 7.36 15.98
N ASP A 425 2.88 8.03 16.33
CA ASP A 425 3.77 8.69 15.37
C ASP A 425 4.66 7.71 14.57
N LYS A 426 4.50 6.40 14.81
CA LYS A 426 5.17 5.33 14.06
C LYS A 426 4.21 4.55 13.15
N GLY A 427 2.91 4.65 13.39
CA GLY A 427 1.89 3.91 12.68
C GLY A 427 0.78 3.41 13.60
N LEU A 428 0.16 2.29 13.24
CA LEU A 428 -0.95 1.69 13.97
C LEU A 428 -0.49 0.48 14.80
N ARG A 429 -0.90 0.45 16.07
CA ARG A 429 -0.92 -0.76 16.90
C ARG A 429 -2.35 -1.15 17.24
N VAL A 430 -2.59 -2.43 17.42
CA VAL A 430 -3.85 -2.97 17.90
C VAL A 430 -3.62 -3.69 19.22
N ALA A 431 -4.49 -3.45 20.19
CA ALA A 431 -4.43 -4.12 21.48
C ALA A 431 -5.69 -4.92 21.76
N ALA A 432 -5.54 -6.07 22.40
CA ALA A 432 -6.64 -6.79 23.03
C ALA A 432 -6.99 -6.12 24.37
N VAL A 433 -8.27 -6.05 24.66
CA VAL A 433 -8.80 -5.49 25.91
C VAL A 433 -9.17 -6.63 26.85
N SER A 434 -8.54 -6.71 28.00
CA SER A 434 -8.85 -7.69 29.04
C SER A 434 -10.09 -7.31 29.83
N ASP A 435 -10.70 -8.26 30.54
CA ASP A 435 -11.91 -8.02 31.34
C ASP A 435 -11.70 -6.98 32.45
N ASP A 436 -10.48 -6.86 32.98
CA ASP A 436 -10.09 -5.84 33.95
C ASP A 436 -9.77 -4.47 33.32
N GLY A 437 -9.88 -4.34 32.00
CA GLY A 437 -9.57 -3.15 31.24
C GLY A 437 -8.07 -2.94 30.96
N SER A 438 -7.20 -3.90 31.24
CA SER A 438 -5.79 -3.84 30.83
C SER A 438 -5.66 -4.10 29.34
N LEU A 439 -4.62 -3.51 28.71
CA LEU A 439 -4.40 -3.58 27.29
C LEU A 439 -3.12 -4.38 26.99
N ALA A 440 -3.22 -5.37 26.10
CA ALA A 440 -2.08 -6.08 25.55
C ALA A 440 -1.96 -5.75 24.06
N TYR A 441 -1.00 -4.91 23.69
CA TYR A 441 -0.83 -4.46 22.31
C TYR A 441 0.17 -5.34 21.54
N GLY A 442 -0.05 -5.44 20.23
CA GLY A 442 0.80 -6.15 19.28
C GLY A 442 1.89 -5.27 18.65
N PRO A 443 2.60 -5.82 17.66
CA PRO A 443 3.52 -5.06 16.84
C PRO A 443 2.79 -3.98 16.02
N LEU A 444 3.53 -3.14 15.28
CA LEU A 444 2.94 -2.24 14.31
C LEU A 444 2.22 -3.06 13.21
N VAL A 445 0.97 -2.73 12.93
CA VAL A 445 0.21 -3.29 11.82
C VAL A 445 0.74 -2.74 10.51
N PHE A 446 1.02 -1.44 10.49
CA PHE A 446 1.73 -0.74 9.42
C PHE A 446 2.54 0.42 10.01
N GLU A 447 3.58 0.80 9.29
CA GLU A 447 4.37 2.01 9.56
C GLU A 447 3.84 3.17 8.71
N SER A 448 3.89 4.39 9.23
CA SER A 448 3.47 5.59 8.51
C SER A 448 4.47 6.73 8.67
N GLU A 449 4.59 7.58 7.65
CA GLU A 449 5.47 8.75 7.66
C GLU A 449 4.95 9.86 8.56
N GLN A 450 3.63 9.96 8.68
CA GLN A 450 2.93 10.89 9.57
C GLN A 450 2.20 10.12 10.65
N PRO A 451 1.95 10.71 11.81
CA PRO A 451 1.15 10.08 12.86
C PRO A 451 -0.22 9.60 12.34
N VAL A 452 -0.72 8.54 12.93
CA VAL A 452 -2.12 8.16 12.77
C VAL A 452 -2.97 9.05 13.68
N TYR A 453 -3.63 10.02 13.07
CA TYR A 453 -4.28 11.12 13.79
C TYR A 453 -5.72 10.80 14.20
N ASP A 454 -6.45 10.00 13.43
CA ASP A 454 -7.85 9.70 13.69
C ASP A 454 -8.29 8.37 13.10
N PHE A 455 -9.47 7.90 13.51
CA PHE A 455 -10.07 6.65 13.08
C PHE A 455 -11.54 6.84 12.72
N ALA A 456 -11.95 6.23 11.62
CA ALA A 456 -13.35 6.00 11.29
C ALA A 456 -13.58 4.51 11.10
N ALA A 457 -14.67 3.96 11.65
CA ALA A 457 -14.91 2.53 11.60
C ALA A 457 -16.32 2.22 11.09
N ARG A 458 -16.41 1.15 10.28
CA ARG A 458 -17.68 0.62 9.80
C ARG A 458 -17.53 -0.87 9.49
N ASP A 459 -18.51 -1.66 9.86
CA ASP A 459 -18.53 -3.12 9.72
C ASP A 459 -17.30 -3.74 10.39
N ARG A 460 -16.43 -4.40 9.62
CA ARG A 460 -15.18 -4.96 10.11
C ARG A 460 -13.95 -4.11 9.77
N TYR A 461 -14.15 -2.99 9.10
CA TYR A 461 -13.05 -2.15 8.60
C TYR A 461 -12.86 -0.90 9.43
N VAL A 462 -11.61 -0.46 9.49
CA VAL A 462 -11.22 0.80 10.11
C VAL A 462 -10.37 1.59 9.12
N TRP A 463 -10.72 2.86 8.94
CA TRP A 463 -9.94 3.83 8.18
C TRP A 463 -9.11 4.65 9.14
N CYS A 464 -7.82 4.73 8.88
CA CYS A 464 -6.84 5.45 9.69
C CYS A 464 -6.43 6.72 8.94
N ALA A 465 -6.65 7.89 9.53
CA ALA A 465 -6.24 9.17 8.96
C ALA A 465 -4.71 9.33 9.12
N THR A 466 -4.00 9.39 8.00
CA THR A 466 -2.54 9.51 7.96
C THR A 466 -2.07 10.00 6.59
N ASN A 467 -0.77 9.94 6.32
CA ASN A 467 -0.20 10.17 5.00
C ASN A 467 0.06 8.83 4.33
N VAL A 468 -0.20 8.77 3.03
CA VAL A 468 0.04 7.59 2.21
C VAL A 468 0.97 7.99 1.07
N ASP A 469 2.22 7.56 1.14
CA ASP A 469 3.25 7.81 0.12
C ASP A 469 3.33 9.31 -0.28
N GLY A 470 3.42 10.19 0.72
CA GLY A 470 3.50 11.64 0.53
C GLY A 470 2.21 12.30 0.04
N ALA A 471 1.07 11.61 0.04
CA ALA A 471 -0.22 12.14 -0.41
C ALA A 471 -1.30 11.97 0.66
N PRO A 472 -2.36 12.80 0.66
CA PRO A 472 -3.49 12.62 1.56
C PRO A 472 -4.21 11.32 1.22
N GLY A 473 -4.63 10.61 2.25
CA GLY A 473 -5.35 9.35 2.12
C GLY A 473 -5.60 8.73 3.47
N THR A 474 -6.21 7.57 3.44
CA THR A 474 -6.42 6.74 4.62
C THR A 474 -5.80 5.37 4.42
N THR A 475 -5.42 4.75 5.51
CA THR A 475 -5.05 3.33 5.51
C THR A 475 -6.22 2.55 6.06
N ARG A 476 -6.81 1.67 5.24
CA ARG A 476 -7.92 0.82 5.65
C ARG A 476 -7.40 -0.49 6.20
N VAL A 477 -7.90 -0.93 7.34
CA VAL A 477 -7.51 -2.14 8.06
C VAL A 477 -8.72 -3.07 8.17
N ASP A 478 -8.56 -4.36 7.89
CA ASP A 478 -9.59 -5.39 8.06
C ASP A 478 -9.44 -6.10 9.41
N LEU A 479 -10.26 -5.75 10.39
CA LEU A 479 -10.28 -6.40 11.71
C LEU A 479 -10.94 -7.79 11.72
N GLY A 480 -11.55 -8.19 10.62
CA GLY A 480 -12.19 -9.52 10.49
C GLY A 480 -11.23 -10.67 10.27
N THR A 481 -9.97 -10.40 9.92
CA THR A 481 -8.97 -11.40 9.62
C THR A 481 -7.66 -11.06 10.32
N GLN A 482 -7.06 -12.00 11.05
CA GLN A 482 -5.71 -11.83 11.60
C GLN A 482 -4.70 -12.60 10.76
N ILE A 483 -3.62 -11.92 10.36
CA ILE A 483 -2.46 -12.55 9.70
C ILE A 483 -1.56 -13.21 10.75
N ALA A 484 -1.37 -12.52 11.87
CA ALA A 484 -0.64 -12.97 13.05
C ALA A 484 -1.33 -12.38 14.30
N PRO A 485 -1.01 -12.80 15.52
CA PRO A 485 -1.60 -12.23 16.73
C PRO A 485 -1.53 -10.70 16.76
N LEU A 486 -2.69 -10.04 16.75
CA LEU A 486 -2.86 -8.59 16.72
C LEU A 486 -2.25 -7.88 15.48
N VAL A 487 -2.02 -8.63 14.41
CA VAL A 487 -1.62 -8.11 13.08
C VAL A 487 -2.74 -8.37 12.10
N PHE A 488 -3.18 -7.34 11.41
CA PHE A 488 -4.34 -7.35 10.53
C PHE A 488 -3.96 -6.92 9.11
N PRO A 489 -4.67 -7.40 8.07
CA PRO A 489 -4.50 -6.92 6.71
C PRO A 489 -4.80 -5.43 6.60
N TYR A 490 -4.03 -4.71 5.78
CA TYR A 490 -4.27 -3.31 5.49
C TYR A 490 -4.05 -2.99 4.01
N ALA A 491 -4.64 -1.89 3.55
CA ALA A 491 -4.47 -1.35 2.21
C ALA A 491 -4.54 0.18 2.26
N TRP A 492 -3.86 0.83 1.32
CA TRP A 492 -3.86 2.27 1.22
C TRP A 492 -4.98 2.78 0.31
N ASP A 493 -5.85 3.60 0.84
CA ASP A 493 -6.86 4.34 0.08
C ASP A 493 -6.31 5.74 -0.21
N THR A 494 -5.72 5.92 -1.38
CA THR A 494 -5.13 7.20 -1.83
C THR A 494 -6.01 7.83 -2.89
N TYR A 495 -6.31 9.09 -2.71
CA TYR A 495 -7.13 9.86 -3.62
C TYR A 495 -6.26 10.71 -4.56
N TYR A 496 -6.69 10.86 -5.82
CA TYR A 496 -6.03 11.69 -6.81
C TYR A 496 -6.75 13.04 -6.92
N PHE A 497 -6.03 14.13 -6.63
CA PHE A 497 -6.55 15.50 -6.67
C PHE A 497 -5.65 16.41 -7.52
N PRO A 498 -6.17 17.31 -8.33
CA PRO A 498 -7.53 17.34 -8.87
C PRO A 498 -7.79 16.13 -9.77
N GLU A 499 -9.03 15.87 -10.13
CA GLU A 499 -9.48 14.70 -10.91
C GLU A 499 -8.96 14.64 -12.36
N THR A 500 -7.76 15.08 -12.62
CA THR A 500 -7.12 14.98 -13.92
C THR A 500 -6.18 13.79 -13.97
N ALA A 501 -6.16 13.10 -15.10
CA ALA A 501 -5.38 11.92 -15.32
C ALA A 501 -3.98 11.96 -14.71
N GLY A 502 -3.70 11.06 -13.76
CA GLY A 502 -2.39 10.87 -13.19
C GLY A 502 -1.88 11.94 -12.22
N SER A 503 -2.70 12.93 -11.85
CA SER A 503 -2.29 13.98 -10.90
C SER A 503 -2.66 13.58 -9.47
N ARG A 504 -1.67 13.49 -8.60
CA ARG A 504 -1.84 13.36 -7.15
C ARG A 504 -1.41 14.64 -6.46
N ILE A 505 -2.14 15.05 -5.42
CA ILE A 505 -1.66 16.07 -4.52
C ILE A 505 -0.60 15.43 -3.62
N THR A 506 0.59 16.01 -3.60
CA THR A 506 1.70 15.59 -2.73
C THR A 506 1.93 16.64 -1.65
N GLY A 507 2.57 16.25 -0.55
CA GLY A 507 2.90 17.14 0.55
C GLY A 507 1.72 17.47 1.49
N ARG A 508 0.55 16.84 1.28
CA ARG A 508 -0.60 16.91 2.19
C ARG A 508 -0.73 15.63 3.00
N TYR A 509 -1.42 15.71 4.12
CA TYR A 509 -1.74 14.56 4.96
C TYR A 509 -3.16 14.67 5.50
N THR A 510 -3.75 13.55 5.88
CA THR A 510 -5.09 13.47 6.43
C THR A 510 -5.01 13.51 7.94
N THR A 511 -5.75 14.42 8.57
CA THR A 511 -5.70 14.66 10.02
C THR A 511 -6.94 14.22 10.77
N ALA A 512 -8.07 14.07 10.09
CA ALA A 512 -9.29 13.54 10.66
C ALA A 512 -10.11 12.81 9.60
N CYS A 513 -10.87 11.82 10.04
CA CYS A 513 -11.83 11.12 9.21
C CYS A 513 -13.06 10.69 10.03
N ALA A 514 -14.24 10.78 9.41
CA ALA A 514 -15.50 10.33 10.01
C ALA A 514 -16.49 9.96 8.90
N PHE A 515 -17.33 8.97 9.13
CA PHE A 515 -18.45 8.72 8.22
C PHE A 515 -19.56 9.75 8.43
N LEU A 516 -20.15 10.23 7.35
CA LEU A 516 -21.41 10.97 7.43
C LEU A 516 -22.44 10.05 8.06
N ASN A 517 -23.11 10.53 9.13
CA ASN A 517 -23.97 9.71 9.96
C ASN A 517 -24.96 8.87 9.15
N GLY A 518 -24.97 7.56 9.37
CA GLY A 518 -25.88 6.64 8.71
C GLY A 518 -25.64 6.44 7.21
N THR A 519 -24.50 6.86 6.68
CA THR A 519 -24.11 6.65 5.29
C THR A 519 -22.81 5.87 5.18
N ASP A 520 -22.48 5.46 3.96
CA ASP A 520 -21.23 4.79 3.61
C ASP A 520 -20.12 5.76 3.17
N ARG A 521 -20.39 7.06 3.22
CA ARG A 521 -19.50 8.10 2.70
C ARG A 521 -18.56 8.59 3.79
N LEU A 522 -17.25 8.48 3.52
CA LEU A 522 -16.21 8.99 4.41
C LEU A 522 -16.01 10.49 4.15
N ALA A 523 -15.99 11.28 5.19
CA ALA A 523 -15.48 12.64 5.18
C ALA A 523 -14.08 12.65 5.79
N PHE A 524 -13.16 13.41 5.22
CA PHE A 524 -11.80 13.55 5.74
C PHE A 524 -11.23 14.94 5.48
N THR A 525 -10.33 15.36 6.36
CA THR A 525 -9.63 16.64 6.25
C THR A 525 -8.24 16.42 5.68
N THR A 526 -7.82 17.29 4.76
CA THR A 526 -6.46 17.31 4.27
C THR A 526 -5.77 18.59 4.72
N ASN A 527 -4.53 18.49 5.13
CA ASN A 527 -3.71 19.61 5.54
C ASN A 527 -2.49 19.74 4.65
N TYR A 528 -2.16 20.96 4.26
CA TYR A 528 -0.98 21.25 3.46
C TYR A 528 0.10 21.90 4.32
N ASP A 529 -0.29 22.93 5.09
CA ASP A 529 0.52 23.58 6.11
C ASP A 529 -0.40 24.12 7.22
N ALA A 530 0.13 24.90 8.14
CA ALA A 530 -0.63 25.47 9.24
C ALA A 530 -1.76 26.43 8.81
N THR A 531 -1.84 26.78 7.54
CA THR A 531 -2.75 27.83 7.02
C THR A 531 -3.67 27.38 5.88
N ASP A 532 -3.48 26.18 5.33
CA ASP A 532 -4.24 25.71 4.16
C ASP A 532 -4.72 24.27 4.37
N GLY A 533 -6.01 24.10 4.51
CA GLY A 533 -6.68 22.81 4.66
C GLY A 533 -7.93 22.74 3.80
N SER A 534 -8.39 21.53 3.54
CA SER A 534 -9.61 21.26 2.79
C SER A 534 -10.34 20.06 3.40
N VAL A 535 -11.66 20.05 3.26
CA VAL A 535 -12.51 18.94 3.67
C VAL A 535 -13.09 18.30 2.42
N TYR A 536 -12.94 16.99 2.32
CA TYR A 536 -13.46 16.17 1.24
C TYR A 536 -14.47 15.17 1.77
N ILE A 537 -15.42 14.81 0.92
CA ILE A 537 -16.43 13.78 1.20
C ILE A 537 -16.39 12.80 0.03
N GLU A 538 -16.32 11.50 0.32
CA GLU A 538 -16.41 10.46 -0.72
C GLU A 538 -17.70 10.60 -1.52
N SER A 539 -17.58 10.45 -2.84
CA SER A 539 -18.73 10.32 -3.73
C SER A 539 -19.48 9.02 -3.43
N ASP A 540 -20.77 8.99 -3.67
CA ASP A 540 -21.59 7.77 -3.60
C ASP A 540 -21.73 7.06 -4.97
N THR A 541 -21.19 7.67 -6.03
CA THR A 541 -21.33 7.19 -7.41
C THR A 541 -20.01 7.15 -8.17
N ASP A 542 -19.17 8.17 -8.04
CA ASP A 542 -18.01 8.37 -8.89
C ASP A 542 -16.76 7.70 -8.29
N PHE A 543 -16.04 6.96 -9.11
CA PHE A 543 -14.77 6.35 -8.75
C PHE A 543 -13.60 7.31 -8.97
N VAL A 544 -12.50 7.11 -8.23
CA VAL A 544 -11.21 7.75 -8.52
C VAL A 544 -10.80 7.48 -9.96
N TYR A 545 -10.07 8.41 -10.55
CA TYR A 545 -9.64 8.25 -11.94
C TYR A 545 -8.83 6.99 -12.18
N GLN A 546 -7.93 6.65 -11.25
CA GLN A 546 -6.97 5.57 -11.39
C GLN A 546 -6.62 4.96 -10.04
N GLY A 547 -6.39 3.65 -10.04
CA GLY A 547 -5.84 2.92 -8.91
C GLY A 547 -4.70 2.00 -9.35
N GLU A 548 -3.76 1.71 -8.45
CA GLU A 548 -2.57 0.92 -8.71
C GLU A 548 -2.44 -0.24 -7.71
N LEU A 549 -2.06 -1.41 -8.21
CA LEU A 549 -1.73 -2.58 -7.41
C LEU A 549 -0.38 -3.13 -7.85
N ARG A 550 0.55 -3.27 -6.91
CA ARG A 550 1.86 -3.89 -7.12
C ARG A 550 1.89 -5.26 -6.44
N THR A 551 2.24 -6.29 -7.19
CA THR A 551 2.41 -7.64 -6.64
C THR A 551 3.75 -7.78 -5.94
N GLY A 552 3.88 -8.76 -5.05
CA GLY A 552 5.19 -9.20 -4.60
C GLY A 552 6.01 -9.80 -5.76
N PHE A 553 7.33 -9.72 -5.66
CA PHE A 553 8.25 -10.31 -6.64
C PHE A 553 8.16 -11.84 -6.62
N VAL A 554 7.89 -12.44 -7.76
CA VAL A 554 7.79 -13.89 -7.94
C VAL A 554 9.16 -14.46 -8.21
N ARG A 555 9.68 -15.31 -7.33
CA ARG A 555 11.03 -15.87 -7.35
C ARG A 555 11.08 -17.39 -7.51
N TYR A 556 10.00 -18.09 -7.21
CA TYR A 556 9.88 -19.55 -7.22
C TYR A 556 10.91 -20.28 -6.31
N ASN A 557 11.30 -19.67 -5.19
CA ASN A 557 12.28 -20.16 -4.22
C ASN A 557 13.63 -20.59 -4.82
N THR A 558 14.05 -19.97 -5.91
CA THR A 558 15.34 -20.22 -6.54
C THR A 558 15.98 -18.91 -6.99
N LEU A 559 17.31 -18.84 -6.82
CA LEU A 559 18.13 -17.69 -7.27
C LEU A 559 18.47 -17.77 -8.77
N GLU A 560 18.19 -18.90 -9.42
CA GLU A 560 18.46 -19.05 -10.85
C GLU A 560 17.62 -18.08 -11.70
N GLY A 561 18.19 -17.68 -12.83
CA GLY A 561 17.51 -16.87 -13.81
C GLY A 561 16.29 -17.58 -14.41
N LYS A 562 15.20 -16.85 -14.60
CA LYS A 562 13.94 -17.31 -15.21
C LYS A 562 13.56 -16.44 -16.38
N ILE A 563 12.93 -17.07 -17.36
CA ILE A 563 12.26 -16.36 -18.45
C ILE A 563 10.76 -16.32 -18.12
N PHE A 564 10.28 -15.16 -17.74
CA PHE A 564 8.87 -14.91 -17.54
C PHE A 564 8.21 -14.68 -18.90
N LYS A 565 7.35 -15.59 -19.33
CA LYS A 565 6.89 -15.67 -20.72
C LYS A 565 5.50 -15.09 -20.94
N LEU A 566 4.57 -15.51 -20.13
CA LEU A 566 3.16 -15.29 -20.39
C LEU A 566 2.47 -14.83 -19.10
N LEU A 567 1.66 -13.81 -19.23
CA LEU A 567 0.79 -13.31 -18.18
C LEU A 567 -0.66 -13.41 -18.67
N THR A 568 -1.54 -13.95 -17.85
CA THR A 568 -2.97 -14.04 -18.13
C THR A 568 -3.71 -13.26 -17.06
N PRO A 569 -4.02 -11.96 -17.27
CA PRO A 569 -4.88 -11.20 -16.39
C PRO A 569 -6.33 -11.60 -16.57
N ARG A 570 -7.12 -11.50 -15.50
CA ARG A 570 -8.56 -11.71 -15.53
C ARG A 570 -9.28 -10.44 -15.16
N ILE A 571 -10.04 -9.91 -16.11
CA ILE A 571 -10.86 -8.71 -15.97
C ILE A 571 -12.32 -9.13 -16.13
N ASP A 572 -13.19 -8.72 -15.23
CA ASP A 572 -14.59 -9.18 -15.20
C ASP A 572 -15.55 -8.23 -15.94
N THR A 573 -15.16 -7.00 -16.23
CA THR A 573 -16.06 -6.08 -16.91
C THR A 573 -15.38 -5.15 -17.90
N THR A 574 -16.21 -4.60 -18.80
CA THR A 574 -15.83 -3.75 -19.91
C THR A 574 -15.76 -2.26 -19.60
N ASN A 575 -15.98 -1.87 -18.36
CA ASN A 575 -16.11 -0.46 -17.98
C ASN A 575 -14.79 0.10 -17.46
N GLY A 576 -13.98 0.65 -18.33
CA GLY A 576 -12.69 1.25 -17.98
C GLY A 576 -11.52 0.51 -18.63
N GLY A 577 -10.31 0.66 -18.08
CA GLY A 577 -9.08 0.10 -18.63
C GLY A 577 -8.20 -0.54 -17.57
N LEU A 578 -7.32 -1.43 -18.04
CA LEU A 578 -6.24 -2.02 -17.26
C LEU A 578 -4.94 -1.89 -18.03
N ASN A 579 -3.96 -1.19 -17.47
CA ASN A 579 -2.58 -1.17 -17.96
C ASN A 579 -1.72 -2.05 -17.07
N ILE A 580 -0.84 -2.83 -17.68
CA ILE A 580 0.01 -3.79 -16.98
C ILE A 580 1.46 -3.47 -17.27
N TYR A 581 2.24 -3.40 -16.20
CA TYR A 581 3.69 -3.23 -16.25
C TYR A 581 4.37 -4.39 -15.54
N SER A 582 5.47 -4.87 -16.08
CA SER A 582 6.39 -5.74 -15.34
C SER A 582 7.44 -4.89 -14.64
N ILE A 583 7.81 -5.29 -13.43
CA ILE A 583 8.80 -4.60 -12.60
C ILE A 583 10.02 -5.51 -12.49
N ALA A 584 11.13 -5.07 -13.04
CA ALA A 584 12.41 -5.80 -12.99
C ALA A 584 13.09 -5.67 -11.61
N TYR A 585 14.21 -6.35 -11.43
CA TYR A 585 14.97 -6.37 -10.18
C TYR A 585 15.51 -4.98 -9.76
N ASP A 586 15.72 -4.10 -10.70
CA ASP A 586 16.18 -2.70 -10.53
C ASP A 586 15.00 -1.71 -10.39
N GLU A 587 13.79 -2.24 -10.17
CA GLU A 587 12.52 -1.51 -10.10
C GLU A 587 12.12 -0.77 -11.39
N THR A 588 12.81 -1.02 -12.49
CA THR A 588 12.41 -0.49 -13.80
C THR A 588 11.10 -1.11 -14.28
N GLU A 589 10.17 -0.27 -14.71
CA GLU A 589 8.87 -0.67 -15.20
C GLU A 589 8.85 -0.79 -16.73
N TYR A 590 8.36 -1.92 -17.24
CA TYR A 590 8.18 -2.17 -18.66
C TYR A 590 6.72 -2.43 -18.98
N SER A 591 6.16 -1.71 -19.96
CA SER A 591 4.79 -1.94 -20.40
C SER A 591 4.63 -3.35 -20.97
N VAL A 592 3.69 -4.10 -20.43
CA VAL A 592 3.33 -5.46 -20.86
C VAL A 592 2.13 -5.42 -21.79
N GLY A 593 1.10 -4.65 -21.46
CA GLY A 593 -0.10 -4.55 -22.26
C GLY A 593 -1.13 -3.59 -21.69
N SER A 594 -2.09 -3.22 -22.52
CA SER A 594 -3.21 -2.37 -22.17
C SER A 594 -4.51 -3.02 -22.66
N PHE A 595 -5.50 -3.04 -21.79
CA PHE A 595 -6.83 -3.56 -22.07
C PHE A 595 -7.83 -2.43 -21.85
N ALA A 596 -8.48 -1.98 -22.91
CA ALA A 596 -9.53 -0.98 -22.87
C ALA A 596 -10.87 -1.65 -23.20
N GLN A 597 -11.82 -1.59 -22.26
CA GLN A 597 -13.21 -2.03 -22.46
C GLN A 597 -13.38 -3.47 -22.99
N GLU A 598 -12.58 -4.41 -22.53
CA GLU A 598 -12.68 -5.80 -22.94
C GLU A 598 -12.90 -6.74 -21.74
N SER A 599 -13.87 -7.61 -21.84
CA SER A 599 -14.29 -8.56 -20.79
C SER A 599 -13.63 -9.93 -20.89
N THR A 600 -12.48 -10.05 -21.54
CA THR A 600 -11.90 -11.36 -21.84
C THR A 600 -10.64 -11.65 -21.03
N VAL A 601 -10.47 -12.94 -20.67
CA VAL A 601 -9.21 -13.48 -20.20
C VAL A 601 -8.29 -13.60 -21.39
N GLN A 602 -7.23 -12.80 -21.44
CA GLN A 602 -6.23 -12.84 -22.53
C GLN A 602 -4.87 -13.22 -21.97
N GLU A 603 -4.20 -14.13 -22.68
CA GLU A 603 -2.83 -14.46 -22.45
C GLU A 603 -1.94 -13.51 -23.26
N ILE A 604 -1.10 -12.74 -22.58
CA ILE A 604 -0.17 -11.79 -23.21
C ILE A 604 1.28 -12.19 -22.97
N GLY A 605 2.09 -12.00 -23.99
CA GLY A 605 3.54 -12.16 -23.88
C GLY A 605 4.13 -11.04 -23.05
N ILE A 606 4.96 -11.37 -22.08
CA ILE A 606 5.76 -10.37 -21.36
C ILE A 606 6.86 -9.88 -22.31
N PRO A 607 6.93 -8.58 -22.60
CA PRO A 607 7.95 -8.03 -23.48
C PRO A 607 9.33 -8.38 -22.94
N TYR A 608 10.25 -8.62 -23.86
CA TYR A 608 11.57 -9.11 -23.57
C TYR A 608 12.64 -8.04 -23.84
N PRO A 609 12.89 -7.09 -22.94
CA PRO A 609 14.10 -6.30 -23.08
C PRO A 609 15.28 -6.82 -22.26
N VAL A 610 15.07 -7.73 -21.30
CA VAL A 610 16.01 -7.85 -20.19
C VAL A 610 16.59 -9.25 -19.95
N GLY A 611 16.33 -10.22 -20.79
CA GLY A 611 16.87 -11.56 -20.60
C GLY A 611 16.26 -12.31 -19.40
N ALA A 612 17.03 -13.24 -18.87
CA ALA A 612 16.65 -14.00 -17.69
C ALA A 612 16.69 -13.11 -16.44
N GLN A 613 15.63 -13.16 -15.63
CA GLN A 613 15.52 -12.44 -14.37
C GLN A 613 15.47 -13.45 -13.20
N GLU A 614 16.07 -13.09 -12.08
CA GLU A 614 15.94 -13.88 -10.85
C GLU A 614 14.50 -13.82 -10.34
N TYR A 615 13.89 -12.66 -10.36
CA TYR A 615 12.50 -12.42 -9.97
C TYR A 615 11.86 -11.33 -10.83
N LEU A 616 10.54 -11.30 -10.85
CA LEU A 616 9.74 -10.30 -11.56
C LEU A 616 8.49 -9.96 -10.76
N GLY A 617 8.16 -8.67 -10.66
CA GLY A 617 6.91 -8.16 -10.12
C GLY A 617 6.00 -7.62 -11.22
N PHE A 618 4.76 -7.29 -10.86
CA PHE A 618 3.81 -6.66 -11.77
C PHE A 618 3.13 -5.47 -11.09
N LYS A 619 2.86 -4.45 -11.89
CA LYS A 619 1.98 -3.34 -11.53
C LYS A 619 0.76 -3.37 -12.45
N PHE A 620 -0.41 -3.43 -11.84
CA PHE A 620 -1.71 -3.34 -12.48
C PHE A 620 -2.29 -1.97 -12.20
N VAL A 621 -2.57 -1.22 -13.26
CA VAL A 621 -3.11 0.13 -13.18
C VAL A 621 -4.54 0.08 -13.74
N LEU A 622 -5.51 0.22 -12.84
CA LEU A 622 -6.92 0.27 -13.18
C LEU A 622 -7.30 1.72 -13.44
N THR A 623 -8.01 1.98 -14.53
CA THR A 623 -8.48 3.32 -14.90
C THR A 623 -10.00 3.29 -15.11
N ARG A 624 -10.72 4.23 -14.51
CA ARG A 624 -12.19 4.32 -14.68
C ARG A 624 -12.58 4.58 -16.13
N SER A 625 -13.85 4.38 -16.43
CA SER A 625 -14.41 4.68 -17.75
C SER A 625 -14.24 6.18 -18.09
N THR A 626 -13.92 6.46 -19.35
CA THR A 626 -13.86 7.84 -19.88
C THR A 626 -15.25 8.40 -20.23
N THR A 627 -16.28 7.55 -20.25
CA THR A 627 -17.66 7.94 -20.60
C THR A 627 -18.58 8.05 -19.40
N SER A 628 -18.20 7.47 -18.27
CA SER A 628 -18.96 7.51 -17.02
C SER A 628 -18.03 7.39 -15.81
N ASN A 629 -18.00 8.39 -14.95
CA ASN A 629 -17.21 8.35 -13.72
C ASN A 629 -17.67 7.24 -12.76
N ALA A 630 -18.94 6.83 -12.86
CA ALA A 630 -19.56 5.77 -12.04
C ALA A 630 -19.22 4.35 -12.52
N ALA A 631 -18.33 4.19 -13.49
CA ALA A 631 -18.00 2.90 -14.06
C ALA A 631 -16.48 2.68 -14.06
N GLY A 632 -16.06 1.53 -13.54
CA GLY A 632 -14.65 1.14 -13.47
C GLY A 632 -14.45 -0.36 -13.72
N PRO A 633 -13.22 -0.79 -14.04
CA PRO A 633 -12.92 -2.19 -14.26
C PRO A 633 -12.91 -2.97 -12.94
N LEU A 634 -13.21 -4.27 -13.03
CA LEU A 634 -13.05 -5.22 -11.94
C LEU A 634 -11.93 -6.20 -12.28
N PHE A 635 -10.91 -6.27 -11.46
CA PHE A 635 -9.77 -7.15 -11.65
C PHE A 635 -9.84 -8.32 -10.66
N THR A 636 -9.91 -9.54 -11.19
CA THR A 636 -10.10 -10.75 -10.37
C THR A 636 -8.79 -11.46 -10.06
N GLY A 637 -7.72 -11.18 -10.79
CA GLY A 637 -6.44 -11.82 -10.56
C GLY A 637 -5.64 -12.06 -11.84
N TYR A 638 -4.54 -12.80 -11.69
CA TYR A 638 -3.66 -13.12 -12.81
C TYR A 638 -3.03 -14.51 -12.66
N GLN A 639 -2.57 -15.05 -13.76
CA GLN A 639 -1.72 -16.22 -13.82
C GLN A 639 -0.45 -15.89 -14.59
N LEU A 640 0.70 -16.29 -14.04
CA LEU A 640 2.03 -16.10 -14.61
C LEU A 640 2.61 -17.46 -15.00
N LYS A 641 3.18 -17.54 -16.21
CA LYS A 641 3.92 -18.71 -16.68
C LYS A 641 5.37 -18.35 -16.96
N SER A 642 6.28 -19.13 -16.43
CA SER A 642 7.73 -18.93 -16.54
C SER A 642 8.46 -20.22 -16.87
N LEU A 643 9.67 -20.07 -17.38
CA LEU A 643 10.58 -21.18 -17.64
C LEU A 643 11.93 -20.89 -16.97
N PRO A 644 12.62 -21.91 -16.43
CA PRO A 644 14.00 -21.72 -16.00
C PRO A 644 14.87 -21.32 -17.19
N ALA A 645 15.72 -20.32 -16.99
CA ALA A 645 16.68 -19.83 -17.98
C ALA A 645 18.09 -20.37 -17.71
N VAL A 646 18.19 -21.58 -17.28
CA VAL A 646 19.47 -22.21 -17.02
C VAL A 646 20.22 -22.32 -18.34
N PRO A 647 21.48 -21.89 -18.41
CA PRO A 647 22.31 -22.10 -19.59
C PRO A 647 22.29 -23.57 -19.98
N ARG A 648 22.07 -23.84 -21.26
CA ARG A 648 22.12 -25.22 -21.72
C ARG A 648 23.54 -25.72 -21.58
N GLN A 649 23.71 -26.81 -20.84
CA GLN A 649 24.99 -27.49 -20.73
C GLN A 649 25.19 -28.40 -21.90
N ARG A 650 26.43 -28.49 -22.34
CA ARG A 650 26.85 -29.41 -23.40
C ARG A 650 27.32 -30.68 -22.71
N LEU A 651 26.79 -31.82 -23.12
CA LEU A 651 27.30 -33.13 -22.81
C LEU A 651 28.00 -33.67 -24.04
N ILE A 652 29.26 -33.91 -23.91
CA ILE A 652 30.08 -34.34 -25.06
C ILE A 652 30.76 -35.65 -24.69
N GLN A 653 30.58 -36.65 -25.52
CA GLN A 653 31.21 -37.94 -25.42
C GLN A 653 32.36 -38.03 -26.44
N TYR A 654 33.57 -38.20 -25.93
CA TYR A 654 34.79 -38.34 -26.68
C TYR A 654 35.29 -39.77 -26.63
N PRO A 655 35.17 -40.55 -27.71
CA PRO A 655 35.89 -41.79 -27.84
C PRO A 655 37.34 -41.49 -28.27
N LEU A 656 38.27 -41.91 -27.45
CA LEU A 656 39.73 -41.60 -27.60
C LEU A 656 40.55 -42.83 -27.79
N PHE A 657 41.55 -42.77 -28.65
CA PHE A 657 42.62 -43.80 -28.65
C PHE A 657 43.53 -43.53 -27.45
N CYS A 658 43.78 -44.59 -26.67
CA CYS A 658 44.67 -44.56 -25.52
C CYS A 658 45.55 -45.80 -25.56
N TYR A 659 46.74 -45.65 -26.08
CA TYR A 659 47.72 -46.76 -26.22
C TYR A 659 49.07 -46.37 -25.63
N ASP A 660 49.91 -47.39 -25.32
CA ASP A 660 51.22 -47.16 -24.71
C ASP A 660 52.14 -46.38 -25.67
N HIS A 661 52.13 -46.71 -26.96
CA HIS A 661 52.94 -46.06 -27.98
C HIS A 661 52.02 -45.54 -29.08
N GLU A 662 52.21 -44.30 -29.44
CA GLU A 662 51.43 -43.58 -30.46
C GLU A 662 52.38 -42.87 -31.41
N SER A 663 52.07 -42.91 -32.70
CA SER A 663 52.74 -41.98 -33.67
C SER A 663 51.83 -40.81 -33.94
N ASP A 664 52.33 -39.60 -33.72
CA ASP A 664 51.59 -38.38 -33.99
C ASP A 664 51.36 -38.16 -35.50
N LYS A 665 50.61 -37.12 -35.88
CA LYS A 665 50.33 -36.81 -37.31
C LYS A 665 51.57 -36.49 -38.12
N PHE A 666 52.68 -36.21 -37.47
CA PHE A 666 53.99 -35.93 -38.11
C PHE A 666 54.89 -37.14 -38.08
N GLY A 667 54.47 -38.29 -37.56
CA GLY A 667 55.23 -39.52 -37.50
C GLY A 667 56.25 -39.59 -36.34
N VAL A 668 56.07 -38.72 -35.32
CA VAL A 668 56.93 -38.77 -34.16
C VAL A 668 56.27 -39.80 -33.16
N GLU A 669 57.11 -40.79 -32.76
CA GLU A 669 56.66 -41.76 -31.72
C GLU A 669 56.68 -41.11 -30.37
N VAL A 670 55.54 -41.24 -29.65
CA VAL A 670 55.31 -40.72 -28.33
C VAL A 670 54.77 -41.83 -27.42
N GLY A 671 55.16 -41.79 -26.18
CA GLY A 671 54.69 -42.77 -25.16
C GLY A 671 55.76 -43.71 -24.70
N TYR A 672 55.43 -44.58 -23.80
CA TYR A 672 56.26 -45.60 -23.15
C TYR A 672 55.37 -46.74 -22.64
N GLU A 673 55.93 -47.88 -22.29
CA GLU A 673 55.19 -49.01 -21.76
C GLU A 673 54.48 -48.61 -20.43
N GLY A 674 53.16 -48.66 -20.40
CA GLY A 674 52.31 -48.19 -19.31
C GLY A 674 51.74 -46.77 -19.50
N SER A 675 52.12 -46.05 -20.58
CA SER A 675 51.61 -44.68 -20.84
C SER A 675 50.10 -44.59 -20.95
N ALA A 676 49.47 -45.61 -21.54
CA ALA A 676 48.00 -45.64 -21.64
C ALA A 676 47.35 -45.70 -20.23
N TRP A 677 47.91 -46.50 -19.36
CA TRP A 677 47.42 -46.65 -18.00
C TRP A 677 47.62 -45.36 -17.18
N ASP A 678 48.80 -44.77 -17.30
CA ASP A 678 49.10 -43.50 -16.59
C ASP A 678 48.19 -42.39 -16.99
N ARG A 679 47.86 -42.20 -18.30
CA ARG A 679 46.93 -41.23 -18.80
C ARG A 679 45.51 -41.47 -18.29
N MET A 680 45.07 -42.73 -18.26
CA MET A 680 43.77 -43.11 -17.74
C MET A 680 43.66 -42.82 -16.24
N GLN A 681 44.67 -43.18 -15.44
CA GLN A 681 44.68 -42.90 -13.99
C GLN A 681 44.69 -41.39 -13.70
N GLN A 682 45.40 -40.59 -14.52
CA GLN A 682 45.37 -39.12 -14.35
C GLN A 682 43.97 -38.56 -14.58
N LEU A 683 43.24 -39.02 -15.59
CA LEU A 683 41.86 -38.60 -15.82
C LEU A 683 40.89 -39.15 -14.76
N GLU A 684 41.08 -40.41 -14.30
CA GLU A 684 40.29 -41.02 -13.23
C GLU A 684 40.49 -40.28 -11.90
N ALA A 685 41.69 -39.82 -11.60
CA ALA A 685 41.97 -39.04 -10.44
C ALA A 685 41.22 -37.67 -10.47
N VAL A 686 41.12 -37.05 -11.64
CA VAL A 686 40.36 -35.82 -11.81
C VAL A 686 38.85 -36.07 -11.73
N GLU A 687 38.36 -37.15 -12.34
CA GLU A 687 36.95 -37.58 -12.23
C GLU A 687 36.56 -37.79 -10.74
N ASN A 688 37.39 -38.56 -9.99
CA ASN A 688 37.15 -38.83 -8.58
C ASN A 688 37.24 -37.59 -7.68
N ALA A 689 38.06 -36.60 -8.07
CA ALA A 689 38.16 -35.35 -7.35
C ALA A 689 36.97 -34.40 -7.66
N GLY A 690 36.30 -34.60 -8.79
CA GLY A 690 35.23 -33.72 -9.24
C GLY A 690 35.71 -32.32 -9.67
N ASP A 691 37.01 -32.22 -10.07
CA ASP A 691 37.63 -30.98 -10.47
C ASP A 691 37.22 -30.57 -11.88
N THR A 692 37.14 -29.26 -12.13
CA THR A 692 36.94 -28.72 -13.47
C THR A 692 38.20 -28.81 -14.26
N ILE A 693 38.08 -29.28 -15.52
CA ILE A 693 39.17 -29.44 -16.45
C ILE A 693 39.02 -28.59 -17.70
N ARG A 694 40.12 -28.23 -18.30
CA ARG A 694 40.16 -27.57 -19.62
C ARG A 694 40.16 -28.60 -20.73
N ILE A 695 39.31 -28.43 -21.71
CA ILE A 695 39.21 -29.24 -22.91
C ILE A 695 39.46 -28.35 -24.10
N GLU A 696 40.32 -28.83 -25.00
CA GLU A 696 40.69 -28.16 -26.28
C GLU A 696 40.45 -29.11 -27.42
N ASP A 697 39.49 -28.83 -28.27
CA ASP A 697 39.23 -29.58 -29.50
C ASP A 697 39.94 -28.88 -30.67
N PHE A 698 41.06 -29.41 -31.05
CA PHE A 698 41.91 -28.84 -32.10
C PHE A 698 41.31 -28.97 -33.51
N ARG A 699 40.30 -29.80 -33.70
CA ARG A 699 39.61 -29.94 -34.99
C ARG A 699 38.62 -28.80 -35.20
N THR A 700 37.97 -28.34 -34.16
CA THR A 700 36.98 -27.28 -34.22
C THR A 700 37.51 -25.93 -33.73
N GLY A 701 38.65 -25.92 -33.03
CA GLY A 701 39.20 -24.75 -32.35
C GLY A 701 38.43 -24.32 -31.11
N GLU A 702 37.51 -25.15 -30.62
CA GLU A 702 36.75 -24.85 -29.38
C GLU A 702 37.61 -25.19 -28.15
N SER A 703 37.60 -24.28 -27.18
CA SER A 703 38.13 -24.51 -25.84
C SER A 703 37.03 -24.20 -24.81
N TYR A 704 36.87 -25.08 -23.83
CA TYR A 704 35.86 -24.88 -22.77
C TYR A 704 36.30 -25.58 -21.48
N ILE A 705 35.64 -25.22 -20.38
CA ILE A 705 35.81 -25.85 -19.07
C ILE A 705 34.66 -26.86 -18.87
N GLY A 706 35.00 -28.03 -18.35
CA GLY A 706 34.02 -29.07 -18.10
C GLY A 706 34.36 -29.97 -16.89
N LEU A 707 33.45 -30.85 -16.57
CA LEU A 707 33.63 -31.92 -15.59
C LEU A 707 33.53 -33.26 -16.29
N ILE A 708 34.37 -34.22 -15.92
CA ILE A 708 34.21 -35.60 -16.36
C ILE A 708 33.05 -36.21 -15.60
N GLU A 709 32.05 -36.74 -16.29
CA GLU A 709 30.87 -37.40 -15.69
C GLU A 709 31.05 -38.94 -15.69
N GLU A 710 31.73 -39.47 -16.70
CA GLU A 710 31.84 -40.90 -16.87
C GLU A 710 33.04 -41.20 -17.76
N MET A 711 33.80 -42.20 -17.38
CA MET A 711 34.86 -42.78 -18.19
C MET A 711 34.63 -44.27 -18.36
N ASP A 712 34.78 -44.74 -19.60
CA ASP A 712 34.70 -46.16 -19.94
C ASP A 712 35.91 -46.54 -20.79
N PHE A 713 36.64 -47.57 -20.37
CA PHE A 713 37.81 -48.04 -21.07
C PHE A 713 37.58 -49.44 -21.62
N ILE A 714 37.67 -49.55 -22.93
CA ILE A 714 37.52 -50.84 -23.66
C ILE A 714 38.86 -51.23 -24.27
N ASN A 715 39.46 -52.23 -23.65
CA ASN A 715 40.70 -52.78 -24.16
C ASN A 715 40.48 -53.35 -25.57
N ARG A 716 41.30 -52.90 -26.55
CA ARG A 716 41.23 -53.35 -27.94
C ARG A 716 42.64 -53.50 -28.52
N THR A 717 42.84 -54.55 -29.30
CA THR A 717 44.07 -54.69 -30.07
C THR A 717 44.16 -53.57 -31.09
N PRO A 718 45.36 -52.90 -31.24
CA PRO A 718 45.49 -51.82 -32.17
C PRO A 718 45.21 -52.27 -33.61
N GLN A 719 44.28 -51.57 -34.27
CA GLN A 719 43.96 -51.84 -35.69
C GLN A 719 44.72 -50.94 -36.65
N ASP A 720 45.29 -49.86 -36.19
CA ASP A 720 46.11 -48.94 -36.94
C ASP A 720 47.56 -49.06 -36.51
N LYS A 721 48.47 -49.09 -37.46
CA LYS A 721 49.94 -49.22 -37.25
C LYS A 721 50.54 -48.06 -36.45
N ARG A 722 49.81 -46.97 -36.31
CA ARG A 722 50.21 -45.83 -35.47
C ARG A 722 50.16 -46.09 -33.98
N PHE A 723 49.49 -47.17 -33.57
CA PHE A 723 49.30 -47.53 -32.17
C PHE A 723 49.90 -48.90 -31.90
N THR A 724 50.64 -49.00 -30.82
CA THR A 724 51.25 -50.30 -30.39
C THR A 724 51.26 -50.41 -28.85
N GLY A 725 51.43 -51.62 -28.33
CA GLY A 725 51.44 -51.88 -26.91
C GLY A 725 50.06 -52.11 -26.32
N PHE A 726 49.96 -52.01 -25.02
CA PHE A 726 48.70 -52.10 -24.30
C PHE A 726 47.87 -50.86 -24.55
N GLY A 727 46.52 -50.98 -24.63
CA GLY A 727 45.60 -49.86 -24.76
C GLY A 727 44.26 -50.23 -25.33
N GLY A 728 43.52 -49.22 -25.78
CA GLY A 728 42.17 -49.41 -26.28
C GLY A 728 41.46 -48.10 -26.63
N THR A 729 40.17 -48.16 -26.57
CA THR A 729 39.30 -46.99 -26.70
C THR A 729 38.87 -46.51 -25.32
N LEU A 730 39.22 -45.28 -24.96
CA LEU A 730 38.76 -44.60 -23.78
C LEU A 730 37.59 -43.65 -24.17
N VAL A 731 36.43 -43.90 -23.65
CA VAL A 731 35.26 -43.04 -23.86
C VAL A 731 35.12 -42.13 -22.66
N VAL A 732 35.29 -40.84 -22.86
CA VAL A 732 35.16 -39.82 -21.81
C VAL A 732 33.93 -38.98 -22.08
N THR A 733 33.01 -38.96 -21.13
CA THR A 733 31.81 -38.12 -21.17
C THR A 733 32.03 -36.88 -20.32
N ILE A 734 31.98 -35.71 -20.94
CA ILE A 734 32.30 -34.44 -20.32
C ILE A 734 31.09 -33.53 -20.37
N ARG A 735 30.77 -32.92 -19.25
CA ARG A 735 29.77 -31.86 -19.13
C ARG A 735 30.46 -30.50 -19.10
N SER A 736 30.11 -29.61 -20.02
CA SER A 736 30.56 -28.19 -19.94
C SER A 736 29.92 -27.50 -18.75
N VAL A 737 30.74 -26.80 -18.01
CA VAL A 737 30.28 -25.97 -16.88
C VAL A 737 30.01 -24.55 -17.36
#